data_e2d1fa9e7c7269af04f220c9b9c17c33
#
_entry.id   e2d1fa9e7c7269af04f220c9b9c17c33
#
_cell.length_a   1.000
_cell.length_b   1.000
_cell.length_c   1.000
_cell.angle_alpha   90.00
_cell.angle_beta   90.00
_cell.angle_gamma   90.00
#
_symmetry.space_group_name_H-M   'P 1'
#
loop_
_entity.id
_entity.type
_entity.pdbx_description
1 polymer ?
#
loop_
_entity_poly.entity_id
_entity_poly.type
_entity_poly.pdbx_seq_one_letter_code
_entity_poly.pdbx_strand_id
1 'polypeptide(L)'
;MTTPLEIALGYIAEGWSPIPIPYKGKDARGTGWPKLRVTATSASRYFNGVDQNIGVLLGPASHNLTDIDLDCQEAILAAPYFLPRTRAFGRPSKSLSHWLYYSNLSEKAGIGAVKQYKDPADPAKQMILEVRIGGSGKGSQSVFPGSTHESGEAITWADSNIIESIDGDDLLGRAIGLAACALLARHYPIAGGRHDAALVVGGFLARCGCNEAEIKLFAEGLAVASGQPSDKRKDIVRTAIDAAKAFAAGGTAAGLPKLTEVFGDAVANQCAKWLGYQPGATGAAPAPSVGATGLPVIRLHAGELPRLVDDVEAAVAAADRGLYNRAGQLVSIADIGLLGCDEKKVTTLAIVEQDEYGLLEIAAASAQYEKYDGRAKKHIPADPPMALVRTWRARKSESRLPSLSGIISTPLILPTGRIIEAPGYDAATGLFFNPLGVEFPPVPTNPTQDDARAAMLVLENDLLAEFPFVDEASKAVALSGLLTSVSRKALDFAFMHAVTAPAYGSGKSFIIDVFCMLATGRCAPVTGQGRTSEEFDKHLDAHLLTSAGHLAIDNISRPLEGEKLCQILTQTSVEVRLFHTQDKVVIDPRIFITATGTNLVIIEDLRRRSLLCSLDAKLERPELRKFTSNPLTLIQQDRGKYVAAANTALRAGMLGIAERSEPVNGYERYCAMIRDLLLWLGYADPCGTMETIRKQDTRLAAREQIARQWKALIGNEPKTTVQVITLVTQKDMLGSLLYPDFHAALQEITKGKPLTPAGLGYWLRSVKDDRFSLLEDHPYEAGQTCYVPHWFKSYERAAESNFWELTWT
;
A
#
# COMPACT_ATOMS: atom_id res chain seq x y z
N MET A 1 18.45 -3.81 34.70
CA MET A 1 19.03 -4.29 33.41
C MET A 1 18.00 -5.23 32.80
N THR A 2 17.59 -4.95 31.59
CA THR A 2 16.63 -5.80 30.85
C THR A 2 17.29 -7.15 30.56
N THR A 3 16.63 -8.24 30.88
CA THR A 3 17.17 -9.59 30.69
C THR A 3 17.11 -10.00 29.20
N PRO A 4 17.97 -10.94 28.74
CA PRO A 4 17.86 -11.49 27.38
C PRO A 4 16.45 -12.05 27.06
N LEU A 5 15.74 -12.58 28.04
CA LEU A 5 14.37 -13.08 27.91
C LEU A 5 13.40 -11.94 27.62
N GLU A 6 13.45 -10.84 28.38
CA GLU A 6 12.56 -9.68 28.15
C GLU A 6 12.79 -9.05 26.78
N ILE A 7 14.06 -8.95 26.33
CA ILE A 7 14.39 -8.43 25.01
C ILE A 7 13.86 -9.36 23.90
N ALA A 8 14.05 -10.68 24.07
CA ALA A 8 13.56 -11.67 23.10
C ALA A 8 12.02 -11.66 23.01
N LEU A 9 11.31 -11.49 24.14
CA LEU A 9 9.84 -11.32 24.15
C LEU A 9 9.42 -10.05 23.43
N GLY A 10 10.19 -8.95 23.55
CA GLY A 10 9.97 -7.73 22.78
C GLY A 10 10.07 -7.99 21.27
N TYR A 11 11.07 -8.70 20.80
CA TYR A 11 11.22 -9.05 19.38
C TYR A 11 10.11 -9.96 18.87
N ILE A 12 9.66 -10.90 19.71
CA ILE A 12 8.49 -11.75 19.36
C ILE A 12 7.23 -10.90 19.22
N ALA A 13 7.04 -9.89 20.08
CA ALA A 13 5.90 -8.98 19.98
C ALA A 13 5.95 -8.10 18.71
N GLU A 14 7.16 -7.77 18.20
CA GLU A 14 7.34 -7.13 16.89
C GLU A 14 7.15 -8.11 15.69
N GLY A 15 6.83 -9.39 15.94
CA GLY A 15 6.66 -10.42 14.93
C GLY A 15 7.96 -11.02 14.40
N TRP A 16 9.08 -10.82 15.07
CA TRP A 16 10.38 -11.37 14.69
C TRP A 16 10.66 -12.71 15.36
N SER A 17 11.59 -13.45 14.80
CA SER A 17 11.97 -14.78 15.27
C SER A 17 13.35 -14.75 15.95
N PRO A 18 13.43 -14.46 17.27
CA PRO A 18 14.70 -14.47 18.00
C PRO A 18 15.22 -15.88 18.19
N ILE A 19 16.55 -16.01 18.17
CA ILE A 19 17.27 -17.25 18.47
C ILE A 19 18.40 -17.00 19.48
N PRO A 20 18.73 -17.98 20.35
CA PRO A 20 19.79 -17.83 21.31
C PRO A 20 21.15 -17.91 20.64
N ILE A 21 22.01 -16.95 20.95
CA ILE A 21 23.42 -16.89 20.55
C ILE A 21 24.30 -16.92 21.81
N PRO A 22 25.42 -17.61 21.80
CA PRO A 22 26.35 -17.55 22.93
C PRO A 22 26.78 -16.11 23.25
N TYR A 23 26.99 -15.82 24.53
CA TYR A 23 27.51 -14.51 24.96
C TYR A 23 28.82 -14.17 24.22
N LYS A 24 28.89 -12.95 23.70
CA LYS A 24 29.98 -12.46 22.83
C LYS A 24 30.19 -13.28 21.54
N GLY A 25 29.25 -14.20 21.22
CA GLY A 25 29.28 -14.97 19.98
C GLY A 25 28.50 -14.29 18.86
N LYS A 26 28.78 -14.74 17.64
CA LYS A 26 28.06 -14.30 16.41
C LYS A 26 27.20 -15.42 15.82
N ASP A 27 27.53 -16.68 16.11
CA ASP A 27 26.92 -17.84 15.48
C ASP A 27 26.02 -18.61 16.44
N ALA A 28 24.86 -19.03 15.95
CA ALA A 28 23.97 -19.92 16.70
C ALA A 28 24.58 -21.34 16.84
N ARG A 29 24.39 -21.99 18.01
CA ARG A 29 24.87 -23.36 18.24
C ARG A 29 23.98 -24.39 17.52
N GLY A 30 24.64 -25.40 16.91
CA GLY A 30 23.95 -26.54 16.27
C GLY A 30 23.44 -26.24 14.84
N THR A 31 22.92 -27.27 14.18
CA THR A 31 22.50 -27.18 12.73
C THR A 31 21.03 -26.85 12.54
N GLY A 32 20.19 -26.90 13.59
CA GLY A 32 18.74 -26.75 13.52
C GLY A 32 18.22 -25.30 13.62
N TRP A 33 19.08 -24.33 13.90
CA TRP A 33 18.68 -22.95 14.17
C TRP A 33 17.90 -22.25 13.04
N PRO A 34 18.10 -22.53 11.74
CA PRO A 34 17.34 -21.86 10.69
C PRO A 34 15.83 -22.18 10.72
N LYS A 35 15.50 -23.33 11.32
CA LYS A 35 14.11 -23.78 11.47
C LYS A 35 13.53 -23.51 12.86
N LEU A 36 14.33 -22.99 13.79
CA LEU A 36 13.86 -22.70 15.14
C LEU A 36 12.85 -21.55 15.11
N ARG A 37 11.72 -21.73 15.77
CA ARG A 37 10.70 -20.70 15.98
C ARG A 37 10.39 -20.64 17.46
N VAL A 38 10.94 -19.61 18.12
CA VAL A 38 10.70 -19.36 19.54
C VAL A 38 9.42 -18.53 19.66
N THR A 39 8.49 -19.02 20.47
CA THR A 39 7.23 -18.34 20.79
C THR A 39 7.29 -17.73 22.18
N ALA A 40 6.40 -16.82 22.53
CA ALA A 40 6.34 -16.22 23.86
C ALA A 40 6.28 -17.27 24.98
N THR A 41 5.53 -18.38 24.75
CA THR A 41 5.40 -19.49 25.72
C THR A 41 6.65 -20.35 25.84
N SER A 42 7.48 -20.43 24.80
CA SER A 42 8.70 -21.23 24.80
C SER A 42 9.98 -20.42 25.07
N ALA A 43 9.90 -19.08 25.09
CA ALA A 43 11.06 -18.20 25.16
C ALA A 43 11.96 -18.46 26.39
N SER A 44 11.36 -18.68 27.55
CA SER A 44 12.11 -18.96 28.81
C SER A 44 12.97 -20.24 28.76
N ARG A 45 12.66 -21.17 27.85
CA ARG A 45 13.47 -22.37 27.62
C ARG A 45 14.78 -22.08 26.91
N TYR A 46 14.77 -21.08 26.01
CA TYR A 46 15.88 -20.74 25.14
C TYR A 46 16.70 -19.56 25.65
N PHE A 47 16.06 -18.61 26.34
CA PHE A 47 16.66 -17.42 26.90
C PHE A 47 16.65 -17.52 28.46
N ASN A 48 17.42 -18.45 28.97
CA ASN A 48 17.50 -18.80 30.41
C ASN A 48 18.84 -18.44 31.05
N GLY A 49 19.80 -17.88 30.29
CA GLY A 49 21.12 -17.48 30.74
C GLY A 49 21.22 -16.01 31.13
N VAL A 50 22.09 -15.67 32.08
CA VAL A 50 22.34 -14.28 32.46
C VAL A 50 23.17 -13.57 31.40
N ASP A 51 24.15 -14.28 30.81
CA ASP A 51 25.04 -13.76 29.76
C ASP A 51 24.76 -14.49 28.44
N GLN A 52 23.91 -13.89 27.61
CA GLN A 52 23.49 -14.47 26.35
C GLN A 52 23.22 -13.38 25.31
N ASN A 53 23.61 -13.62 24.06
CA ASN A 53 23.28 -12.78 22.93
C ASN A 53 21.97 -13.27 22.27
N ILE A 54 21.34 -12.36 21.49
CA ILE A 54 20.10 -12.60 20.79
C ILE A 54 20.35 -12.39 19.30
N GLY A 55 20.18 -13.44 18.51
CA GLY A 55 20.10 -13.35 17.06
C GLY A 55 18.65 -13.22 16.60
N VAL A 56 18.41 -12.57 15.50
CA VAL A 56 17.09 -12.55 14.83
C VAL A 56 17.22 -13.20 13.46
N LEU A 57 16.33 -14.17 13.19
CA LEU A 57 16.24 -14.81 11.88
C LEU A 57 15.68 -13.82 10.86
N LEU A 58 16.33 -13.70 9.71
CA LEU A 58 15.95 -12.80 8.63
C LEU A 58 15.05 -13.49 7.59
N GLY A 59 14.45 -12.71 6.72
CA GLY A 59 13.55 -13.16 5.67
C GLY A 59 12.17 -13.56 6.19
N PRO A 60 11.53 -14.61 5.62
CA PRO A 60 10.14 -14.98 5.91
C PRO A 60 9.87 -15.29 7.39
N ALA A 61 10.89 -15.63 8.14
CA ALA A 61 10.79 -15.89 9.58
C ALA A 61 10.45 -14.64 10.40
N SER A 62 10.72 -13.45 9.88
CA SER A 62 10.55 -12.15 10.53
C SER A 62 9.97 -11.14 9.53
N HIS A 63 8.84 -11.47 8.90
CA HIS A 63 8.12 -10.61 7.95
C HIS A 63 8.97 -10.09 6.78
N ASN A 64 9.83 -10.94 6.23
CA ASN A 64 10.76 -10.59 5.15
C ASN A 64 11.78 -9.50 5.53
N LEU A 65 12.19 -9.48 6.80
CA LEU A 65 13.21 -8.59 7.32
C LEU A 65 14.55 -8.85 6.62
N THR A 66 15.15 -7.81 6.07
CA THR A 66 16.45 -7.79 5.39
C THR A 66 17.38 -6.85 6.14
N ASP A 67 18.63 -7.25 6.34
CA ASP A 67 19.66 -6.45 7.01
C ASP A 67 20.78 -6.12 6.02
N ILE A 68 21.06 -4.82 5.85
CA ILE A 68 22.25 -4.32 5.14
C ILE A 68 23.33 -4.14 6.19
N ASP A 69 24.28 -5.07 6.23
CA ASP A 69 25.41 -5.08 7.17
C ASP A 69 26.63 -4.40 6.55
N LEU A 70 27.02 -3.26 7.10
CA LEU A 70 28.11 -2.39 6.62
C LEU A 70 29.40 -2.73 7.34
N ASP A 71 30.32 -3.41 6.67
CA ASP A 71 31.53 -3.96 7.31
C ASP A 71 32.72 -2.97 7.34
N CYS A 72 32.68 -1.88 6.59
CA CYS A 72 33.78 -0.91 6.55
C CYS A 72 33.31 0.54 6.80
N GLN A 73 34.23 1.40 7.18
CA GLN A 73 33.94 2.80 7.49
C GLN A 73 33.45 3.58 6.28
N GLU A 74 34.00 3.28 5.10
CA GLU A 74 33.60 3.93 3.85
C GLU A 74 32.13 3.64 3.52
N ALA A 75 31.67 2.40 3.72
CA ALA A 75 30.27 2.02 3.53
C ALA A 75 29.37 2.73 4.55
N ILE A 76 29.74 2.81 5.82
CA ILE A 76 28.97 3.51 6.86
C ILE A 76 28.81 4.99 6.53
N LEU A 77 29.89 5.65 6.07
CA LEU A 77 29.86 7.07 5.72
C LEU A 77 29.07 7.36 4.44
N ALA A 78 29.08 6.45 3.47
CA ALA A 78 28.35 6.60 2.21
C ALA A 78 26.87 6.20 2.32
N ALA A 79 26.50 5.34 3.25
CA ALA A 79 25.15 4.77 3.37
C ALA A 79 24.00 5.79 3.32
N PRO A 80 24.06 6.97 3.99
CA PRO A 80 22.99 7.96 3.93
C PRO A 80 22.68 8.54 2.54
N TYR A 81 23.60 8.38 1.58
CA TYR A 81 23.42 8.85 0.20
C TYR A 81 22.76 7.81 -0.71
N PHE A 82 22.72 6.54 -0.28
CA PHE A 82 22.19 5.44 -1.08
C PHE A 82 20.96 4.80 -0.45
N LEU A 83 20.95 4.65 0.87
CA LEU A 83 19.93 3.91 1.60
C LEU A 83 18.86 4.87 2.16
N PRO A 84 17.58 4.58 1.98
CA PRO A 84 16.50 5.31 2.64
C PRO A 84 16.64 5.23 4.16
N ARG A 85 16.21 6.28 4.85
CA ARG A 85 16.26 6.30 6.31
C ARG A 85 15.34 5.22 6.88
N THR A 86 15.90 4.38 7.75
CA THR A 86 15.20 3.26 8.37
C THR A 86 15.75 3.04 9.79
N ARG A 87 15.17 2.09 10.51
CA ARG A 87 15.69 1.67 11.83
C ARG A 87 17.04 1.01 11.68
N ALA A 88 18.01 1.53 12.40
CA ALA A 88 19.40 1.09 12.32
C ALA A 88 19.99 0.79 13.70
N PHE A 89 21.01 -0.06 13.74
CA PHE A 89 21.70 -0.37 14.97
C PHE A 89 23.20 -0.61 14.73
N GLY A 90 23.93 -0.73 15.83
CA GLY A 90 25.35 -1.03 15.80
C GLY A 90 25.95 -1.02 17.19
N ARG A 91 27.24 -0.71 17.27
CA ARG A 91 27.99 -0.61 18.52
C ARG A 91 28.76 0.73 18.55
N PRO A 92 29.25 1.21 19.68
CA PRO A 92 29.92 2.51 19.77
C PRO A 92 31.01 2.76 18.73
N SER A 93 31.81 1.75 18.38
CA SER A 93 32.84 1.86 17.33
C SER A 93 32.29 1.82 15.90
N LYS A 94 31.03 1.34 15.71
CA LYS A 94 30.31 1.23 14.43
C LYS A 94 28.81 1.42 14.66
N SER A 95 28.37 2.63 14.95
CA SER A 95 27.01 2.92 15.45
C SER A 95 25.89 2.66 14.45
N LEU A 96 26.15 2.80 13.14
CA LEU A 96 25.19 2.64 12.05
C LEU A 96 25.63 1.51 11.10
N SER A 97 26.07 0.38 11.63
CA SER A 97 26.56 -0.73 10.83
C SER A 97 25.47 -1.63 10.25
N HIS A 98 24.26 -1.62 10.80
CA HIS A 98 23.14 -2.44 10.37
C HIS A 98 21.93 -1.56 10.06
N TRP A 99 21.37 -1.70 8.84
CA TRP A 99 20.20 -0.99 8.36
C TRP A 99 19.12 -2.00 7.99
N LEU A 100 17.95 -1.92 8.65
CA LEU A 100 16.89 -2.91 8.52
C LEU A 100 15.82 -2.45 7.53
N TYR A 101 15.35 -3.38 6.69
CA TYR A 101 14.28 -3.14 5.73
C TYR A 101 13.33 -4.33 5.68
N TYR A 102 12.05 -4.08 5.44
CA TYR A 102 11.14 -5.11 4.96
C TYR A 102 11.20 -5.15 3.43
N SER A 103 11.58 -6.30 2.84
CA SER A 103 11.71 -6.42 1.38
C SER A 103 11.32 -7.80 0.88
N ASN A 104 10.84 -7.86 -0.37
CA ASN A 104 10.47 -9.12 -1.05
C ASN A 104 11.67 -9.91 -1.61
N LEU A 105 12.91 -9.56 -1.23
CA LEU A 105 14.12 -10.25 -1.75
C LEU A 105 14.13 -11.75 -1.46
N SER A 106 13.62 -12.19 -0.32
CA SER A 106 13.59 -13.61 0.07
C SER A 106 12.64 -14.46 -0.78
N GLU A 107 11.71 -13.83 -1.50
CA GLU A 107 10.70 -14.45 -2.37
C GLU A 107 11.19 -14.59 -3.82
N LYS A 108 12.25 -13.85 -4.19
CA LYS A 108 12.76 -13.83 -5.56
C LYS A 108 13.58 -15.07 -5.89
N ALA A 109 13.28 -15.70 -7.03
CA ALA A 109 13.98 -16.89 -7.51
C ALA A 109 15.47 -16.60 -7.79
N GLY A 110 16.34 -17.52 -7.37
CA GLY A 110 17.79 -17.43 -7.63
C GLY A 110 18.56 -16.51 -6.69
N ILE A 111 17.92 -15.83 -5.74
CA ILE A 111 18.60 -15.02 -4.72
C ILE A 111 19.00 -15.92 -3.55
N GLY A 112 20.31 -15.89 -3.18
CA GLY A 112 20.84 -16.61 -2.01
C GLY A 112 20.47 -15.92 -0.70
N ALA A 113 20.61 -16.62 0.42
CA ALA A 113 20.32 -16.08 1.75
C ALA A 113 21.18 -14.87 2.14
N VAL A 114 22.35 -14.70 1.55
CA VAL A 114 23.29 -13.58 1.78
C VAL A 114 23.98 -13.24 0.46
N LYS A 115 24.08 -11.94 0.15
CA LYS A 115 24.94 -11.42 -0.93
C LYS A 115 26.10 -10.65 -0.33
N GLN A 116 27.33 -10.95 -0.77
CA GLN A 116 28.57 -10.39 -0.22
C GLN A 116 29.27 -9.51 -1.26
N TYR A 117 29.73 -8.35 -0.82
CA TYR A 117 30.50 -7.40 -1.61
C TYR A 117 31.86 -7.19 -0.93
N LYS A 118 32.93 -7.58 -1.63
CA LYS A 118 34.29 -7.63 -1.09
C LYS A 118 35.24 -6.78 -1.92
N ASP A 119 36.31 -6.27 -1.26
CA ASP A 119 37.39 -5.57 -1.93
C ASP A 119 38.26 -6.58 -2.70
N PRO A 120 38.30 -6.55 -4.04
CA PRO A 120 39.11 -7.45 -4.83
C PRO A 120 40.60 -7.12 -4.84
N ALA A 121 40.96 -5.88 -4.48
CA ALA A 121 42.34 -5.42 -4.43
C ALA A 121 43.02 -5.78 -3.09
N ASP A 122 42.24 -6.07 -2.07
CA ASP A 122 42.75 -6.53 -0.79
C ASP A 122 43.06 -8.04 -0.85
N PRO A 123 44.31 -8.50 -0.55
CA PRO A 123 44.67 -9.92 -0.49
C PRO A 123 43.78 -10.72 0.47
N ALA A 124 43.32 -10.11 1.57
CA ALA A 124 42.41 -10.70 2.55
C ALA A 124 40.94 -10.67 2.09
N LYS A 125 40.66 -10.03 0.94
CA LYS A 125 39.28 -9.82 0.42
C LYS A 125 38.32 -9.30 1.47
N GLN A 126 38.71 -8.22 2.11
CA GLN A 126 37.94 -7.60 3.19
C GLN A 126 36.54 -7.28 2.75
N MET A 127 35.57 -7.58 3.62
CA MET A 127 34.16 -7.29 3.36
C MET A 127 33.91 -5.78 3.34
N ILE A 128 33.10 -5.33 2.41
CA ILE A 128 32.60 -3.95 2.29
C ILE A 128 31.22 -3.88 2.93
N LEU A 129 30.31 -4.72 2.46
CA LEU A 129 28.97 -4.89 3.01
C LEU A 129 28.38 -6.25 2.65
N GLU A 130 27.39 -6.69 3.44
CA GLU A 130 26.56 -7.87 3.17
C GLU A 130 25.08 -7.46 3.09
N VAL A 131 24.36 -8.04 2.15
CA VAL A 131 22.88 -8.01 2.13
C VAL A 131 22.40 -9.35 2.67
N ARG A 132 21.94 -9.36 3.92
CA ARG A 132 21.45 -10.55 4.62
C ARG A 132 19.95 -10.67 4.44
N ILE A 133 19.50 -11.62 3.66
CA ILE A 133 18.13 -11.75 3.15
C ILE A 133 17.36 -12.85 3.89
N GLY A 134 18.02 -13.96 4.21
CA GLY A 134 17.35 -15.18 4.72
C GLY A 134 16.60 -15.93 3.60
N GLY A 135 15.82 -16.93 3.97
CA GLY A 135 15.12 -17.78 3.00
C GLY A 135 16.03 -18.85 2.38
N SER A 136 15.65 -19.44 1.23
CA SER A 136 16.39 -20.41 0.42
C SER A 136 16.93 -21.67 1.18
N GLY A 137 16.33 -22.00 2.34
CA GLY A 137 16.67 -23.19 3.13
C GLY A 137 17.94 -23.12 3.99
N LYS A 138 18.84 -22.15 3.74
CA LYS A 138 20.10 -22.01 4.50
C LYS A 138 19.97 -21.08 5.72
N GLY A 139 18.95 -20.25 5.79
CA GLY A 139 18.76 -19.27 6.85
C GLY A 139 19.83 -18.16 6.88
N SER A 140 19.46 -17.00 7.37
CA SER A 140 20.37 -15.91 7.72
C SER A 140 19.91 -15.30 9.04
N GLN A 141 20.84 -14.80 9.83
CA GLN A 141 20.55 -14.12 11.09
C GLN A 141 21.54 -12.98 11.33
N SER A 142 21.14 -11.99 12.09
CA SER A 142 22.01 -10.95 12.62
C SER A 142 21.90 -10.91 14.14
N VAL A 143 22.98 -10.51 14.80
CA VAL A 143 23.00 -10.34 16.26
C VAL A 143 22.46 -8.96 16.58
N PHE A 144 21.36 -8.91 17.32
CA PHE A 144 20.55 -7.72 17.51
C PHE A 144 20.86 -6.99 18.83
N PRO A 145 20.38 -5.73 18.99
CA PRO A 145 20.50 -4.94 20.20
C PRO A 145 20.07 -5.69 21.47
N GLY A 146 20.73 -5.37 22.59
CA GLY A 146 20.64 -6.14 23.82
C GLY A 146 21.69 -7.26 23.91
N SER A 147 22.53 -7.41 22.90
CA SER A 147 23.65 -8.32 22.81
C SER A 147 24.99 -7.61 23.04
N THR A 148 26.04 -8.39 23.35
CA THR A 148 27.40 -7.89 23.48
C THR A 148 28.27 -8.47 22.36
N HIS A 149 28.98 -7.60 21.66
CA HIS A 149 29.93 -7.98 20.62
C HIS A 149 31.17 -8.66 21.23
N GLU A 150 31.92 -9.42 20.42
CA GLU A 150 33.19 -10.09 20.88
C GLU A 150 34.23 -9.13 21.45
N SER A 151 34.24 -7.86 20.99
CA SER A 151 35.08 -6.78 21.53
C SER A 151 34.68 -6.34 22.95
N GLY A 152 33.54 -6.77 23.46
CA GLY A 152 32.95 -6.31 24.71
C GLY A 152 32.04 -5.10 24.62
N GLU A 153 31.86 -4.51 23.40
CA GLU A 153 30.93 -3.41 23.19
C GLU A 153 29.47 -3.89 23.14
N ALA A 154 28.59 -3.11 23.75
CA ALA A 154 27.15 -3.37 23.63
C ALA A 154 26.65 -3.06 22.22
N ILE A 155 25.79 -3.92 21.68
CA ILE A 155 25.02 -3.67 20.44
C ILE A 155 23.73 -2.97 20.84
N THR A 156 23.51 -1.77 20.29
CA THR A 156 22.39 -0.90 20.66
C THR A 156 21.69 -0.31 19.43
N TRP A 157 20.43 0.03 19.58
CA TRP A 157 19.71 0.80 18.56
C TRP A 157 20.36 2.18 18.42
N ALA A 158 20.57 2.62 17.19
CA ALA A 158 21.09 3.94 16.89
C ALA A 158 19.99 5.01 16.88
N ASP A 159 18.76 4.61 16.58
CA ASP A 159 17.58 5.46 16.55
C ASP A 159 16.28 4.65 16.83
N SER A 160 15.16 5.36 16.89
CA SER A 160 13.80 4.82 17.06
C SER A 160 12.96 4.88 15.78
N ASN A 161 13.62 4.97 14.60
CA ASN A 161 12.88 5.02 13.34
C ASN A 161 12.05 3.74 13.12
N ILE A 162 11.01 3.87 12.29
CA ILE A 162 10.25 2.73 11.79
C ILE A 162 11.09 2.02 10.73
N ILE A 163 10.95 0.69 10.63
CA ILE A 163 11.60 -0.07 9.56
C ILE A 163 10.88 0.23 8.24
N GLU A 164 11.64 0.71 7.27
CA GLU A 164 11.15 1.08 5.94
C GLU A 164 10.87 -0.17 5.10
N SER A 165 9.76 -0.12 4.34
CA SER A 165 9.42 -1.15 3.35
C SER A 165 9.88 -0.70 1.98
N ILE A 166 10.65 -1.55 1.28
CA ILE A 166 11.27 -1.23 -0.01
C ILE A 166 11.21 -2.43 -0.95
N ASP A 167 11.02 -2.19 -2.24
CA ASP A 167 11.14 -3.25 -3.24
C ASP A 167 12.54 -3.85 -3.23
N GLY A 168 12.63 -5.17 -3.38
CA GLY A 168 13.89 -5.88 -3.25
C GLY A 168 14.90 -5.55 -4.35
N ASP A 169 14.47 -5.29 -5.59
CA ASP A 169 15.40 -4.92 -6.66
C ASP A 169 15.93 -3.50 -6.47
N ASP A 170 15.07 -2.57 -5.98
CA ASP A 170 15.52 -1.22 -5.62
C ASP A 170 16.52 -1.27 -4.46
N LEU A 171 16.23 -2.02 -3.38
CA LEU A 171 17.16 -2.19 -2.26
C LEU A 171 18.50 -2.79 -2.71
N LEU A 172 18.44 -3.82 -3.57
CA LEU A 172 19.65 -4.46 -4.09
C LEU A 172 20.46 -3.52 -4.99
N GLY A 173 19.81 -2.74 -5.85
CA GLY A 173 20.44 -1.73 -6.71
C GLY A 173 21.17 -0.66 -5.87
N ARG A 174 20.52 -0.17 -4.81
CA ARG A 174 21.11 0.79 -3.85
C ARG A 174 22.30 0.20 -3.09
N ALA A 175 22.21 -1.05 -2.65
CA ALA A 175 23.31 -1.75 -1.99
C ALA A 175 24.49 -1.97 -2.95
N ILE A 176 24.25 -2.26 -4.22
CA ILE A 176 25.28 -2.35 -5.26
C ILE A 176 25.98 -1.00 -5.48
N GLY A 177 25.20 0.09 -5.61
CA GLY A 177 25.74 1.45 -5.74
C GLY A 177 26.59 1.84 -4.53
N LEU A 178 26.11 1.54 -3.32
CA LEU A 178 26.83 1.75 -2.07
C LEU A 178 28.15 0.96 -2.01
N ALA A 179 28.12 -0.32 -2.40
CA ALA A 179 29.31 -1.16 -2.44
C ALA A 179 30.38 -0.61 -3.41
N ALA A 180 29.96 -0.19 -4.62
CA ALA A 180 30.84 0.40 -5.61
C ALA A 180 31.41 1.76 -5.12
N CYS A 181 30.58 2.61 -4.51
CA CYS A 181 31.00 3.86 -3.93
C CYS A 181 32.03 3.66 -2.81
N ALA A 182 31.77 2.75 -1.87
CA ALA A 182 32.69 2.44 -0.76
C ALA A 182 34.00 1.84 -1.27
N LEU A 183 33.97 0.98 -2.28
CA LEU A 183 35.17 0.44 -2.92
C LEU A 183 36.02 1.54 -3.55
N LEU A 184 35.40 2.43 -4.35
CA LEU A 184 36.11 3.57 -4.94
C LEU A 184 36.62 4.55 -3.87
N ALA A 185 35.86 4.78 -2.81
CA ALA A 185 36.24 5.66 -1.71
C ALA A 185 37.52 5.20 -0.99
N ARG A 186 37.63 3.87 -0.75
CA ARG A 186 38.80 3.25 -0.12
C ARG A 186 40.09 3.46 -0.94
N HIS A 187 39.97 3.42 -2.25
CA HIS A 187 41.10 3.58 -3.19
C HIS A 187 41.19 4.97 -3.79
N TYR A 188 40.44 5.96 -3.24
CA TYR A 188 40.40 7.32 -3.76
C TYR A 188 41.69 8.11 -3.42
N PRO A 189 42.31 8.87 -4.35
CA PRO A 189 43.53 9.62 -4.09
C PRO A 189 43.37 10.64 -2.94
N ILE A 190 44.23 10.60 -1.94
CA ILE A 190 44.24 11.54 -0.78
C ILE A 190 44.81 12.91 -1.17
N ALA A 191 45.88 12.93 -1.95
CA ALA A 191 46.53 14.15 -2.44
C ALA A 191 47.02 13.95 -3.87
N GLY A 192 46.89 14.98 -4.72
CA GLY A 192 47.14 14.84 -6.16
C GLY A 192 46.09 13.97 -6.84
N GLY A 193 45.80 14.18 -8.10
CA GLY A 193 44.90 13.32 -8.90
C GLY A 193 43.39 13.34 -8.49
N ARG A 194 42.96 14.11 -7.48
CA ARG A 194 41.54 14.16 -7.03
C ARG A 194 40.56 14.60 -8.10
N HIS A 195 40.99 15.62 -8.86
CA HIS A 195 40.22 16.17 -9.97
C HIS A 195 40.03 15.11 -11.08
N ASP A 196 41.12 14.45 -11.45
CA ASP A 196 41.09 13.41 -12.47
C ASP A 196 40.25 12.20 -12.02
N ALA A 197 40.37 11.81 -10.75
CA ALA A 197 39.57 10.75 -10.19
C ALA A 197 38.05 11.10 -10.22
N ALA A 198 37.67 12.32 -9.85
CA ALA A 198 36.30 12.79 -9.91
C ALA A 198 35.74 12.83 -11.35
N LEU A 199 36.53 13.33 -12.28
CA LEU A 199 36.22 13.39 -13.71
C LEU A 199 36.01 11.97 -14.28
N VAL A 200 36.92 11.05 -13.92
CA VAL A 200 36.87 9.66 -14.38
C VAL A 200 35.66 8.93 -13.82
N VAL A 201 35.35 9.10 -12.50
CA VAL A 201 34.18 8.48 -11.86
C VAL A 201 32.89 9.02 -12.48
N GLY A 202 32.74 10.33 -12.68
CA GLY A 202 31.57 10.94 -13.29
C GLY A 202 31.33 10.42 -14.71
N GLY A 203 32.40 10.37 -15.53
CA GLY A 203 32.32 9.82 -16.89
C GLY A 203 32.03 8.31 -16.93
N PHE A 204 32.59 7.54 -16.01
CA PHE A 204 32.33 6.10 -15.90
C PHE A 204 30.88 5.81 -15.49
N LEU A 205 30.35 6.51 -14.48
CA LEU A 205 28.96 6.35 -14.04
C LEU A 205 27.96 6.72 -15.13
N ALA A 206 28.24 7.81 -15.88
CA ALA A 206 27.43 8.19 -17.04
C ALA A 206 27.42 7.07 -18.11
N ARG A 207 28.56 6.37 -18.33
CA ARG A 207 28.62 5.19 -19.20
C ARG A 207 27.95 3.95 -18.65
N CYS A 208 27.74 3.87 -17.33
CA CYS A 208 26.91 2.84 -16.71
C CYS A 208 25.40 3.14 -16.80
N GLY A 209 25.02 4.28 -17.40
CA GLY A 209 23.61 4.69 -17.56
C GLY A 209 23.04 5.48 -16.36
N CYS A 210 23.87 5.90 -15.40
CA CYS A 210 23.41 6.71 -14.28
C CYS A 210 23.03 8.12 -14.74
N ASN A 211 21.90 8.63 -14.28
CA ASN A 211 21.46 10.00 -14.53
C ASN A 211 22.20 11.03 -13.66
N GLU A 212 22.03 12.33 -13.92
CA GLU A 212 22.72 13.41 -13.20
C GLU A 212 22.46 13.39 -11.69
N ALA A 213 21.23 13.09 -11.25
CA ALA A 213 20.86 13.02 -9.83
C ALA A 213 21.55 11.85 -9.12
N GLU A 214 21.61 10.70 -9.74
CA GLU A 214 22.31 9.51 -9.24
C GLU A 214 23.82 9.76 -9.16
N ILE A 215 24.42 10.38 -10.20
CA ILE A 215 25.85 10.73 -10.22
C ILE A 215 26.17 11.74 -9.13
N LYS A 216 25.29 12.71 -8.89
CA LYS A 216 25.44 13.68 -7.81
C LYS A 216 25.46 12.99 -6.44
N LEU A 217 24.45 12.15 -6.14
CA LEU A 217 24.38 11.40 -4.89
C LEU A 217 25.59 10.48 -4.69
N PHE A 218 26.00 9.78 -5.75
CA PHE A 218 27.18 8.94 -5.72
C PHE A 218 28.46 9.75 -5.42
N ALA A 219 28.65 10.90 -6.08
CA ALA A 219 29.81 11.77 -5.88
C ALA A 219 29.83 12.42 -4.50
N GLU A 220 28.65 12.76 -3.93
CA GLU A 220 28.52 13.25 -2.55
C GLU A 220 28.93 12.17 -1.54
N GLY A 221 28.42 10.95 -1.67
CA GLY A 221 28.79 9.80 -0.86
C GLY A 221 30.28 9.47 -0.97
N LEU A 222 30.82 9.45 -2.19
CA LEU A 222 32.24 9.22 -2.47
C LEU A 222 33.13 10.27 -1.80
N ALA A 223 32.79 11.54 -1.92
CA ALA A 223 33.57 12.65 -1.35
C ALA A 223 33.60 12.61 0.19
N VAL A 224 32.53 12.15 0.82
CA VAL A 224 32.47 11.95 2.28
C VAL A 224 33.24 10.70 2.71
N ALA A 225 32.93 9.57 2.05
CA ALA A 225 33.48 8.26 2.40
C ALA A 225 35.01 8.16 2.19
N SER A 226 35.55 8.88 1.21
CA SER A 226 37.01 8.95 0.92
C SER A 226 37.79 9.87 1.86
N GLY A 227 37.13 10.39 2.91
CA GLY A 227 37.81 11.26 3.92
C GLY A 227 38.27 12.61 3.41
N GLN A 228 37.72 13.08 2.28
CA GLN A 228 38.15 14.36 1.70
C GLN A 228 37.78 15.57 2.57
N PRO A 229 38.62 16.58 2.67
CA PRO A 229 38.35 17.80 3.41
C PRO A 229 37.07 18.49 2.91
N SER A 230 36.31 19.12 3.79
CA SER A 230 34.97 19.68 3.50
C SER A 230 35.02 20.76 2.40
N ASP A 231 36.09 21.54 2.31
CA ASP A 231 36.35 22.54 1.26
C ASP A 231 36.54 21.93 -0.15
N LYS A 232 36.99 20.66 -0.22
CA LYS A 232 37.23 19.95 -1.48
C LYS A 232 36.04 19.12 -1.98
N ARG A 233 35.12 18.74 -1.08
CA ARG A 233 33.99 17.89 -1.44
C ARG A 233 33.13 18.48 -2.55
N LYS A 234 32.82 19.77 -2.49
CA LYS A 234 32.05 20.49 -3.51
C LYS A 234 32.70 20.44 -4.89
N ASP A 235 34.02 20.53 -4.96
CA ASP A 235 34.74 20.45 -6.23
C ASP A 235 34.68 19.05 -6.84
N ILE A 236 34.81 18.01 -6.03
CA ILE A 236 34.66 16.60 -6.46
C ILE A 236 33.29 16.37 -7.08
N VAL A 237 32.23 16.78 -6.37
CA VAL A 237 30.85 16.63 -6.84
C VAL A 237 30.62 17.40 -8.16
N ARG A 238 31.04 18.66 -8.21
CA ARG A 238 30.92 19.48 -9.41
C ARG A 238 31.67 18.84 -10.61
N THR A 239 32.90 18.41 -10.41
CA THR A 239 33.71 17.79 -11.46
C THR A 239 33.08 16.52 -12.00
N ALA A 240 32.52 15.65 -11.14
CA ALA A 240 31.82 14.44 -11.56
C ALA A 240 30.57 14.77 -12.38
N ILE A 241 29.76 15.75 -11.96
CA ILE A 241 28.57 16.21 -12.68
C ILE A 241 28.94 16.83 -14.03
N ASP A 242 29.98 17.69 -14.07
CA ASP A 242 30.43 18.33 -15.30
C ASP A 242 30.94 17.30 -16.33
N ALA A 243 31.65 16.24 -15.86
CA ALA A 243 32.05 15.13 -16.71
C ALA A 243 30.83 14.36 -17.29
N ALA A 244 29.81 14.16 -16.49
CA ALA A 244 28.57 13.52 -16.94
C ALA A 244 27.81 14.39 -17.95
N LYS A 245 27.72 15.69 -17.70
CA LYS A 245 27.10 16.67 -18.62
C LYS A 245 27.86 16.75 -19.95
N ALA A 246 29.19 16.78 -19.91
CA ALA A 246 30.02 16.78 -21.11
C ALA A 246 29.78 15.51 -21.95
N PHE A 247 29.59 14.36 -21.28
CA PHE A 247 29.28 13.11 -21.94
C PHE A 247 27.84 13.08 -22.52
N ALA A 248 26.85 13.55 -21.79
CA ALA A 248 25.47 13.69 -22.27
C ALA A 248 25.37 14.65 -23.46
N ALA A 249 26.25 15.67 -23.54
CA ALA A 249 26.36 16.59 -24.67
C ALA A 249 27.14 16.01 -25.87
N GLY A 250 27.45 14.71 -25.87
CA GLY A 250 28.16 14.05 -26.99
C GLY A 250 29.69 14.18 -26.95
N GLY A 251 30.24 14.69 -25.85
CA GLY A 251 31.70 14.75 -25.60
C GLY A 251 32.30 13.39 -25.23
N THR A 252 33.61 13.27 -25.27
CA THR A 252 34.32 12.08 -24.83
C THR A 252 34.40 12.07 -23.30
N ALA A 253 33.76 11.06 -22.64
CA ALA A 253 33.95 10.84 -21.22
C ALA A 253 34.91 9.66 -20.95
N ALA A 254 35.55 9.71 -19.81
CA ALA A 254 36.35 8.61 -19.30
C ALA A 254 35.52 7.33 -19.15
N GLY A 255 36.05 6.23 -19.66
CA GLY A 255 35.45 4.90 -19.53
C GLY A 255 36.28 3.99 -18.62
N LEU A 256 35.98 2.69 -18.68
CA LEU A 256 36.69 1.66 -17.89
C LEU A 256 38.24 1.75 -17.99
N PRO A 257 38.86 1.98 -19.17
CA PRO A 257 40.31 2.10 -19.25
C PRO A 257 40.88 3.23 -18.37
N LYS A 258 40.23 4.38 -18.32
CA LYS A 258 40.67 5.50 -17.47
C LYS A 258 40.38 5.25 -15.99
N LEU A 259 39.28 4.53 -15.65
CA LEU A 259 39.01 4.10 -14.30
C LEU A 259 40.09 3.12 -13.81
N THR A 260 40.57 2.23 -14.68
CA THR A 260 41.65 1.29 -14.41
C THR A 260 42.99 2.02 -14.15
N GLU A 261 43.31 3.05 -14.91
CA GLU A 261 44.51 3.86 -14.71
C GLU A 261 44.55 4.55 -13.32
N VAL A 262 43.37 4.98 -12.81
CA VAL A 262 43.28 5.72 -11.54
C VAL A 262 43.13 4.79 -10.35
N PHE A 263 42.33 3.74 -10.45
CA PHE A 263 41.95 2.88 -9.31
C PHE A 263 42.54 1.46 -9.38
N GLY A 264 43.22 1.11 -10.45
CA GLY A 264 43.76 -0.24 -10.69
C GLY A 264 42.75 -1.23 -11.27
N ASP A 265 43.27 -2.29 -11.94
CA ASP A 265 42.48 -3.29 -12.66
C ASP A 265 41.42 -3.98 -11.79
N ALA A 266 41.80 -4.41 -10.59
CA ALA A 266 40.91 -5.17 -9.72
C ALA A 266 39.67 -4.36 -9.30
N VAL A 267 39.89 -3.10 -8.85
CA VAL A 267 38.84 -2.20 -8.39
C VAL A 267 37.93 -1.79 -9.57
N ALA A 268 38.53 -1.35 -10.67
CA ALA A 268 37.79 -0.87 -11.84
C ALA A 268 36.90 -1.95 -12.45
N ASN A 269 37.45 -3.17 -12.66
CA ASN A 269 36.68 -4.29 -13.20
C ASN A 269 35.56 -4.76 -12.26
N GLN A 270 35.80 -4.70 -10.93
CA GLN A 270 34.76 -5.05 -9.97
C GLN A 270 33.62 -4.03 -9.95
N CYS A 271 33.91 -2.73 -9.99
CA CYS A 271 32.92 -1.68 -10.13
C CYS A 271 32.14 -1.83 -11.46
N ALA A 272 32.84 -2.11 -12.56
CA ALA A 272 32.21 -2.34 -13.85
C ALA A 272 31.22 -3.52 -13.82
N LYS A 273 31.61 -4.62 -13.17
CA LYS A 273 30.74 -5.80 -12.99
C LYS A 273 29.53 -5.48 -12.12
N TRP A 274 29.72 -4.77 -11.02
CA TRP A 274 28.61 -4.44 -10.11
C TRP A 274 27.62 -3.45 -10.72
N LEU A 275 28.13 -2.40 -11.40
CA LEU A 275 27.32 -1.36 -12.01
C LEU A 275 26.85 -1.65 -13.45
N GLY A 276 27.07 -2.87 -13.95
CA GLY A 276 26.58 -3.32 -15.26
C GLY A 276 27.23 -2.63 -16.46
N TYR A 277 28.50 -2.18 -16.33
CA TYR A 277 29.23 -1.53 -17.40
C TYR A 277 29.36 -2.43 -18.63
N GLN A 278 28.93 -1.95 -19.78
CA GLN A 278 29.05 -2.65 -21.06
C GLN A 278 30.26 -2.10 -21.84
N PRO A 279 31.31 -2.94 -22.14
CA PRO A 279 32.40 -2.54 -23.03
C PRO A 279 31.85 -2.21 -24.42
N GLY A 280 32.06 -1.00 -24.91
CA GLY A 280 31.50 -0.54 -26.17
C GLY A 280 30.21 0.26 -26.07
N ALA A 281 29.64 0.47 -24.87
CA ALA A 281 28.74 1.57 -24.64
C ALA A 281 29.51 2.89 -24.90
N THR A 282 29.64 3.24 -26.18
CA THR A 282 29.84 4.63 -26.58
C THR A 282 28.66 5.38 -25.97
N GLY A 283 28.96 6.34 -25.15
CA GLY A 283 28.05 7.07 -24.30
C GLY A 283 26.69 7.29 -24.89
N ALA A 284 25.67 7.15 -24.07
CA ALA A 284 24.26 7.15 -24.44
C ALA A 284 23.99 6.66 -25.85
N ALA A 285 23.10 5.71 -26.09
CA ALA A 285 22.60 5.50 -27.44
C ALA A 285 22.59 6.87 -28.12
N PRO A 286 23.32 7.12 -29.21
CA PRO A 286 23.74 8.44 -29.65
C PRO A 286 22.57 9.37 -29.44
N ALA A 287 22.79 10.49 -28.73
CA ALA A 287 21.68 11.40 -28.40
C ALA A 287 20.94 11.55 -29.71
N PRO A 288 19.68 11.09 -29.80
CA PRO A 288 19.06 10.82 -31.10
C PRO A 288 19.29 12.04 -31.94
N SER A 289 19.90 11.87 -33.12
CA SER A 289 20.33 13.01 -33.95
C SER A 289 19.11 13.91 -34.02
N VAL A 290 19.23 15.12 -33.47
CA VAL A 290 18.11 16.05 -33.42
C VAL A 290 17.86 16.46 -34.85
N GLY A 291 16.74 16.01 -35.39
CA GLY A 291 16.31 16.40 -36.72
C GLY A 291 16.03 17.90 -36.77
N ALA A 292 15.75 18.42 -37.95
CA ALA A 292 15.40 19.81 -38.16
C ALA A 292 14.24 20.34 -37.30
N THR A 293 13.47 19.45 -36.67
CA THR A 293 12.35 19.72 -35.75
C THR A 293 12.71 19.71 -34.28
N GLY A 294 13.96 19.41 -33.90
CA GLY A 294 14.37 19.27 -32.49
C GLY A 294 14.00 17.91 -31.84
N LEU A 295 13.37 16.99 -32.60
CA LEU A 295 13.00 15.64 -32.10
C LEU A 295 14.14 14.62 -32.33
N PRO A 296 14.21 13.57 -31.48
CA PRO A 296 15.14 12.47 -31.66
C PRO A 296 14.86 11.70 -32.97
N VAL A 297 15.93 11.27 -33.69
CA VAL A 297 15.79 10.52 -34.92
C VAL A 297 15.94 9.01 -34.66
N ILE A 298 14.91 8.22 -34.94
CA ILE A 298 14.88 6.78 -34.84
C ILE A 298 15.07 6.17 -36.24
N ARG A 299 16.19 5.47 -36.47
CA ARG A 299 16.47 4.80 -37.72
C ARG A 299 15.91 3.40 -37.73
N LEU A 300 15.02 3.15 -38.72
CA LEU A 300 14.34 1.88 -38.88
C LEU A 300 15.25 0.87 -39.58
N HIS A 301 15.71 -0.16 -38.89
CA HIS A 301 16.46 -1.27 -39.43
C HIS A 301 15.70 -2.58 -39.26
N ALA A 302 15.66 -3.40 -40.29
CA ALA A 302 15.05 -4.73 -40.24
C ALA A 302 15.80 -5.63 -39.25
N GLY A 303 15.06 -6.36 -38.40
CA GLY A 303 15.62 -7.28 -37.39
C GLY A 303 15.93 -6.64 -36.03
N GLU A 304 15.75 -5.31 -35.87
CA GLU A 304 16.07 -4.60 -34.61
C GLU A 304 14.82 -4.15 -33.83
N LEU A 305 13.70 -4.87 -33.98
CA LEU A 305 12.42 -4.48 -33.39
C LEU A 305 12.49 -4.24 -31.87
N PRO A 306 13.18 -5.05 -31.04
CA PRO A 306 13.30 -4.76 -29.59
C PRO A 306 13.99 -3.42 -29.30
N ARG A 307 15.09 -3.11 -29.99
CA ARG A 307 15.80 -1.83 -29.85
C ARG A 307 14.91 -0.65 -30.27
N LEU A 308 14.20 -0.81 -31.38
CA LEU A 308 13.29 0.26 -31.86
C LEU A 308 12.19 0.57 -30.85
N VAL A 309 11.68 -0.44 -30.15
CA VAL A 309 10.70 -0.21 -29.07
C VAL A 309 11.35 0.51 -27.88
N ASP A 310 12.59 0.16 -27.50
CA ASP A 310 13.34 0.89 -26.46
C ASP A 310 13.54 2.36 -26.83
N ASP A 311 13.94 2.62 -28.09
CA ASP A 311 14.15 3.99 -28.60
C ASP A 311 12.84 4.81 -28.57
N VAL A 312 11.70 4.19 -28.93
CA VAL A 312 10.38 4.85 -28.87
C VAL A 312 10.00 5.17 -27.43
N GLU A 313 10.13 4.22 -26.50
CA GLU A 313 9.83 4.47 -25.08
C GLU A 313 10.69 5.58 -24.50
N ALA A 314 11.99 5.59 -24.83
CA ALA A 314 12.90 6.65 -24.40
C ALA A 314 12.50 8.02 -24.99
N ALA A 315 12.14 8.06 -26.28
CA ALA A 315 11.70 9.29 -26.93
C ALA A 315 10.38 9.82 -26.35
N VAL A 316 9.42 8.94 -26.08
CA VAL A 316 8.11 9.30 -25.50
C VAL A 316 8.29 9.79 -24.06
N ALA A 317 9.11 9.10 -23.26
CA ALA A 317 9.44 9.52 -21.89
C ALA A 317 10.13 10.90 -21.86
N ALA A 318 11.10 11.13 -22.76
CA ALA A 318 11.82 12.39 -22.85
C ALA A 318 10.92 13.55 -23.34
N ALA A 319 9.95 13.26 -24.20
CA ALA A 319 9.00 14.24 -24.71
C ALA A 319 7.86 14.58 -23.73
N ASP A 320 7.78 13.88 -22.59
CA ASP A 320 6.73 14.01 -21.55
C ASP A 320 5.34 14.12 -22.15
N ARG A 321 4.96 13.13 -23.01
CA ARG A 321 3.67 13.11 -23.70
C ARG A 321 2.51 12.62 -22.82
N GLY A 322 2.73 12.49 -21.52
CA GLY A 322 1.69 12.06 -20.59
C GLY A 322 1.23 10.61 -20.82
N LEU A 323 2.13 9.74 -21.31
CA LEU A 323 1.89 8.32 -21.49
C LEU A 323 2.50 7.54 -20.30
N TYR A 324 1.69 6.67 -19.72
CA TYR A 324 2.05 5.91 -18.52
C TYR A 324 1.78 4.43 -18.71
N ASN A 325 2.41 3.59 -17.89
CA ASN A 325 2.04 2.18 -17.75
C ASN A 325 1.11 2.01 -16.54
N ARG A 326 -0.05 1.43 -16.74
CA ARG A 326 -0.98 1.06 -15.65
C ARG A 326 -1.39 -0.40 -15.79
N ALA A 327 -0.94 -1.23 -14.87
CA ALA A 327 -1.25 -2.68 -14.86
C ALA A 327 -0.94 -3.38 -16.20
N GLY A 328 0.14 -2.99 -16.86
CA GLY A 328 0.54 -3.52 -18.17
C GLY A 328 -0.22 -2.93 -19.36
N GLN A 329 -1.03 -1.90 -19.16
CA GLN A 329 -1.68 -1.14 -20.24
C GLN A 329 -1.00 0.23 -20.42
N LEU A 330 -0.84 0.66 -21.68
CA LEU A 330 -0.36 2.00 -21.99
C LEU A 330 -1.54 2.96 -21.97
N VAL A 331 -1.49 3.91 -21.02
CA VAL A 331 -2.59 4.82 -20.73
C VAL A 331 -2.15 6.27 -20.74
N SER A 332 -3.07 7.17 -21.09
CA SER A 332 -2.89 8.61 -20.91
C SER A 332 -3.97 9.19 -20.00
N ILE A 333 -3.72 10.40 -19.51
CA ILE A 333 -4.71 11.17 -18.76
C ILE A 333 -5.39 12.13 -19.72
N ALA A 334 -6.70 11.94 -19.93
CA ALA A 334 -7.51 12.76 -20.82
C ALA A 334 -8.53 13.59 -20.04
N ASP A 335 -8.80 14.82 -20.52
CA ASP A 335 -9.94 15.62 -20.08
C ASP A 335 -11.15 15.25 -20.93
N ILE A 336 -12.05 14.46 -20.35
CA ILE A 336 -13.32 14.04 -20.98
C ILE A 336 -14.47 14.99 -20.63
N GLY A 337 -14.16 16.29 -20.45
CA GLY A 337 -15.10 17.29 -19.94
C GLY A 337 -16.49 17.24 -20.52
N LEU A 338 -17.47 17.28 -19.62
CA LEU A 338 -18.88 17.40 -19.96
C LEU A 338 -19.30 18.88 -20.00
N LEU A 339 -20.11 19.26 -20.93
CA LEU A 339 -20.76 20.58 -20.93
C LEU A 339 -21.94 20.54 -19.95
N GLY A 340 -21.89 21.40 -18.93
CA GLY A 340 -23.02 21.62 -18.02
C GLY A 340 -24.16 22.36 -18.71
N CYS A 341 -25.35 22.34 -18.11
CA CYS A 341 -26.54 23.08 -18.63
C CYS A 341 -26.32 24.61 -18.61
N ASP A 342 -25.32 25.10 -17.90
CA ASP A 342 -24.91 26.51 -17.80
C ASP A 342 -23.78 26.88 -18.77
N GLU A 343 -23.53 26.07 -19.81
CA GLU A 343 -22.48 26.19 -20.82
C GLU A 343 -21.06 26.14 -20.25
N LYS A 344 -20.90 25.87 -18.97
CA LYS A 344 -19.56 25.66 -18.34
C LYS A 344 -19.09 24.24 -18.57
N LYS A 345 -17.86 24.11 -19.07
CA LYS A 345 -17.19 22.83 -19.20
C LYS A 345 -16.76 22.35 -17.81
N VAL A 346 -17.31 21.23 -17.37
CA VAL A 346 -16.85 20.53 -16.16
C VAL A 346 -15.69 19.63 -16.55
N THR A 347 -14.46 20.02 -16.21
CA THR A 347 -13.25 19.23 -16.48
C THR A 347 -13.32 17.90 -15.73
N THR A 348 -13.22 16.80 -16.46
CA THR A 348 -13.21 15.44 -15.92
C THR A 348 -12.00 14.71 -16.43
N LEU A 349 -11.03 14.48 -15.56
CA LEU A 349 -9.86 13.68 -15.90
C LEU A 349 -10.20 12.18 -15.79
N ALA A 350 -9.84 11.44 -16.83
CA ALA A 350 -9.94 9.99 -16.86
C ALA A 350 -8.63 9.38 -17.34
N ILE A 351 -8.37 8.17 -16.87
CA ILE A 351 -7.29 7.33 -17.40
C ILE A 351 -7.88 6.59 -18.61
N VAL A 352 -7.28 6.81 -19.78
CA VAL A 352 -7.75 6.25 -21.04
C VAL A 352 -6.66 5.33 -21.60
N GLU A 353 -7.01 4.07 -21.87
CA GLU A 353 -6.12 3.15 -22.58
C GLU A 353 -5.90 3.65 -24.00
N GLN A 354 -4.65 3.68 -24.45
CA GLN A 354 -4.30 4.07 -25.80
C GLN A 354 -4.41 2.85 -26.75
N ASP A 355 -5.15 3.02 -27.82
CA ASP A 355 -5.21 2.03 -28.89
C ASP A 355 -3.97 2.10 -29.80
N GLU A 356 -3.90 1.22 -30.80
CA GLU A 356 -2.75 1.16 -31.72
C GLU A 356 -2.53 2.47 -32.49
N TYR A 357 -3.60 3.20 -32.81
CA TYR A 357 -3.51 4.45 -33.57
C TYR A 357 -3.13 5.63 -32.67
N GLY A 358 -3.64 5.69 -31.44
CA GLY A 358 -3.21 6.66 -30.44
C GLY A 358 -1.73 6.50 -30.09
N LEU A 359 -1.26 5.27 -29.92
CA LEU A 359 0.16 4.97 -29.71
C LEU A 359 1.00 5.32 -30.95
N LEU A 360 0.49 5.12 -32.17
CA LEU A 360 1.17 5.50 -33.40
C LEU A 360 1.36 7.02 -33.48
N GLU A 361 0.31 7.78 -33.14
CA GLU A 361 0.36 9.25 -33.10
C GLU A 361 1.35 9.75 -32.06
N ILE A 362 1.32 9.20 -30.84
CA ILE A 362 2.27 9.54 -29.76
C ILE A 362 3.70 9.23 -30.19
N ALA A 363 3.95 8.08 -30.80
CA ALA A 363 5.26 7.70 -31.30
C ALA A 363 5.75 8.68 -32.39
N ALA A 364 4.91 9.00 -33.38
CA ALA A 364 5.21 9.92 -34.46
C ALA A 364 5.47 11.35 -33.94
N ALA A 365 4.73 11.79 -32.92
CA ALA A 365 4.89 13.11 -32.32
C ALA A 365 6.14 13.23 -31.41
N SER A 366 6.72 12.09 -30.97
CA SER A 366 7.85 12.04 -30.03
C SER A 366 9.21 11.86 -30.68
N ALA A 367 9.25 11.38 -31.93
CA ALA A 367 10.51 11.15 -32.66
C ALA A 367 10.32 11.35 -34.17
N GLN A 368 11.42 11.64 -34.86
CA GLN A 368 11.49 11.54 -36.32
C GLN A 368 11.96 10.12 -36.71
N TYR A 369 11.31 9.54 -37.71
CA TYR A 369 11.67 8.20 -38.20
C TYR A 369 12.32 8.30 -39.55
N GLU A 370 13.40 7.54 -39.76
CA GLU A 370 14.13 7.44 -41.01
C GLU A 370 14.30 5.99 -41.40
N LYS A 371 14.17 5.69 -42.71
CA LYS A 371 14.55 4.39 -43.30
C LYS A 371 15.59 4.58 -44.39
N TYR A 372 16.49 3.61 -44.52
CA TYR A 372 17.49 3.64 -45.60
C TYR A 372 16.85 3.32 -46.94
N ASP A 373 16.99 4.24 -47.91
CA ASP A 373 16.60 4.00 -49.31
C ASP A 373 17.83 3.56 -50.14
N GLY A 374 17.84 2.30 -50.52
CA GLY A 374 18.96 1.70 -51.30
C GLY A 374 19.14 2.32 -52.68
N ARG A 375 18.10 2.92 -53.29
CA ARG A 375 18.19 3.63 -54.57
C ARG A 375 18.80 5.01 -54.43
N ALA A 376 18.31 5.75 -53.41
CA ALA A 376 18.83 7.08 -53.11
C ALA A 376 20.17 7.05 -52.34
N LYS A 377 20.59 5.88 -51.84
CA LYS A 377 21.77 5.67 -50.97
C LYS A 377 21.83 6.61 -49.76
N LYS A 378 20.69 6.95 -49.21
CA LYS A 378 20.54 7.85 -48.04
C LYS A 378 19.34 7.45 -47.20
N HIS A 379 19.29 7.94 -45.95
CA HIS A 379 18.10 7.87 -45.10
C HIS A 379 17.07 8.87 -45.59
N ILE A 380 15.84 8.45 -45.66
CA ILE A 380 14.67 9.27 -46.00
C ILE A 380 13.66 9.21 -44.88
N PRO A 381 12.84 10.25 -44.65
CA PRO A 381 11.77 10.25 -43.67
C PRO A 381 10.82 9.06 -43.88
N ALA A 382 10.33 8.54 -42.80
CA ALA A 382 9.34 7.46 -42.77
C ALA A 382 8.41 7.64 -41.55
N ASP A 383 7.26 7.00 -41.57
CA ASP A 383 6.39 6.90 -40.41
C ASP A 383 6.78 5.69 -39.53
N PRO A 384 6.45 5.71 -38.22
CA PRO A 384 6.64 4.55 -37.35
C PRO A 384 5.80 3.36 -37.86
N PRO A 385 6.40 2.16 -38.03
CA PRO A 385 5.66 1.00 -38.53
C PRO A 385 4.63 0.50 -37.48
N MET A 386 3.44 0.07 -37.92
CA MET A 386 2.43 -0.51 -37.03
C MET A 386 2.95 -1.75 -36.28
N ALA A 387 3.85 -2.54 -36.89
CA ALA A 387 4.49 -3.66 -36.21
C ALA A 387 5.28 -3.23 -34.95
N LEU A 388 5.92 -2.07 -34.99
CA LEU A 388 6.63 -1.46 -33.84
C LEU A 388 5.63 -1.14 -32.73
N VAL A 389 4.52 -0.48 -33.06
CA VAL A 389 3.48 -0.08 -32.11
C VAL A 389 2.83 -1.30 -31.43
N ARG A 390 2.51 -2.33 -32.22
CA ARG A 390 1.96 -3.60 -31.69
C ARG A 390 2.91 -4.31 -30.75
N THR A 391 4.19 -4.35 -31.10
CA THR A 391 5.22 -4.95 -30.23
C THR A 391 5.38 -4.14 -28.95
N TRP A 392 5.38 -2.81 -29.06
CA TRP A 392 5.43 -1.93 -27.90
C TRP A 392 4.25 -2.18 -26.96
N ARG A 393 3.01 -2.18 -27.47
CA ARG A 393 1.81 -2.48 -26.69
C ARG A 393 1.87 -3.88 -26.03
N ALA A 394 2.47 -4.85 -26.71
CA ALA A 394 2.60 -6.22 -26.22
C ALA A 394 3.60 -6.39 -25.07
N ARG A 395 4.48 -5.42 -24.79
CA ARG A 395 5.44 -5.47 -23.66
C ARG A 395 4.76 -5.49 -22.28
N LYS A 396 3.58 -4.89 -22.14
CA LYS A 396 2.80 -4.86 -20.89
C LYS A 396 3.65 -4.40 -19.69
N SER A 397 3.96 -5.31 -18.75
CA SER A 397 4.71 -5.04 -17.52
C SER A 397 6.21 -4.74 -17.76
N GLU A 398 6.75 -5.04 -18.92
CA GLU A 398 8.15 -4.76 -19.28
C GLU A 398 8.37 -3.35 -19.83
N SER A 399 7.32 -2.53 -19.92
CA SER A 399 7.42 -1.14 -20.34
C SER A 399 8.22 -0.32 -19.32
N ARG A 400 9.11 0.55 -19.83
CA ARG A 400 9.94 1.46 -19.03
C ARG A 400 9.26 2.81 -18.76
N LEU A 401 8.03 2.98 -19.21
CA LEU A 401 7.26 4.19 -18.95
C LEU A 401 6.87 4.29 -17.47
N PRO A 402 6.69 5.52 -16.94
CA PRO A 402 6.29 5.73 -15.57
C PRO A 402 5.01 4.97 -15.19
N SER A 403 4.99 4.34 -14.04
CA SER A 403 3.82 3.60 -13.55
C SER A 403 2.76 4.54 -12.98
N LEU A 404 1.51 4.46 -13.44
CA LEU A 404 0.42 5.29 -12.96
C LEU A 404 -0.46 4.55 -11.96
N SER A 405 -0.43 4.96 -10.68
CA SER A 405 -1.28 4.42 -9.61
C SER A 405 -2.67 5.06 -9.57
N GLY A 406 -2.81 6.30 -10.04
CA GLY A 406 -4.09 7.01 -10.06
C GLY A 406 -3.97 8.52 -10.20
N ILE A 407 -5.14 9.17 -10.18
CA ILE A 407 -5.24 10.64 -10.24
C ILE A 407 -5.78 11.16 -8.91
N ILE A 408 -5.23 12.27 -8.43
CA ILE A 408 -5.73 13.02 -7.29
C ILE A 408 -6.01 14.46 -7.71
N SER A 409 -7.02 15.08 -7.13
CA SER A 409 -7.41 16.47 -7.41
C SER A 409 -7.33 17.37 -6.17
N THR A 410 -6.71 16.87 -5.11
CA THR A 410 -6.41 17.60 -3.87
C THR A 410 -5.00 17.32 -3.43
N PRO A 411 -4.31 18.25 -2.75
CA PRO A 411 -3.09 17.94 -2.04
C PRO A 411 -3.28 16.75 -1.12
N LEU A 412 -2.32 15.82 -1.12
CA LEU A 412 -2.39 14.56 -0.38
C LEU A 412 -1.27 14.48 0.65
N ILE A 413 -1.64 14.39 1.92
CA ILE A 413 -0.67 14.10 2.97
C ILE A 413 -0.40 12.60 3.05
N LEU A 414 0.88 12.23 2.92
CA LEU A 414 1.34 10.86 3.02
C LEU A 414 1.65 10.47 4.47
N PRO A 415 1.63 9.18 4.83
CA PRO A 415 1.97 8.72 6.17
C PRO A 415 3.38 9.13 6.65
N THR A 416 4.27 9.47 5.72
CA THR A 416 5.61 10.00 6.00
C THR A 416 5.62 11.48 6.41
N GLY A 417 4.47 12.17 6.36
CA GLY A 417 4.35 13.61 6.58
C GLY A 417 4.64 14.45 5.34
N ARG A 418 5.12 13.86 4.23
CA ARG A 418 5.26 14.56 2.94
C ARG A 418 3.90 14.88 2.35
N ILE A 419 3.74 16.06 1.76
CA ILE A 419 2.52 16.45 1.04
C ILE A 419 2.82 16.45 -0.47
N ILE A 420 1.96 15.81 -1.25
CA ILE A 420 1.94 15.95 -2.71
C ILE A 420 1.08 17.18 -3.00
N GLU A 421 1.71 18.31 -3.34
CA GLU A 421 1.05 19.60 -3.60
C GLU A 421 1.49 20.24 -4.91
N ALA A 422 2.58 19.77 -5.52
CA ALA A 422 3.02 20.22 -6.83
C ALA A 422 2.22 19.52 -7.95
N PRO A 423 1.58 20.27 -8.87
CA PRO A 423 0.87 19.68 -10.00
C PRO A 423 1.77 18.82 -10.88
N GLY A 424 1.25 17.72 -11.40
CA GLY A 424 1.95 16.80 -12.28
C GLY A 424 2.13 15.40 -11.69
N TYR A 425 3.03 14.62 -12.26
CA TYR A 425 3.31 13.25 -11.87
C TYR A 425 4.30 13.18 -10.70
N ASP A 426 3.93 12.50 -9.63
CA ASP A 426 4.79 12.20 -8.49
C ASP A 426 5.41 10.81 -8.64
N ALA A 427 6.71 10.76 -8.99
CA ALA A 427 7.42 9.52 -9.28
C ALA A 427 7.52 8.56 -8.07
N ALA A 428 7.48 9.09 -6.84
CA ALA A 428 7.60 8.27 -5.64
C ALA A 428 6.32 7.47 -5.33
N THR A 429 5.14 7.96 -5.76
CA THR A 429 3.85 7.31 -5.48
C THR A 429 3.14 6.81 -6.74
N GLY A 430 3.60 7.24 -7.93
CA GLY A 430 2.91 6.97 -9.18
C GLY A 430 1.57 7.72 -9.32
N LEU A 431 1.30 8.71 -8.48
CA LEU A 431 0.09 9.51 -8.53
C LEU A 431 0.28 10.73 -9.45
N PHE A 432 -0.77 11.08 -10.16
CA PHE A 432 -0.83 12.33 -10.93
C PHE A 432 -1.73 13.33 -10.20
N PHE A 433 -1.17 14.46 -9.77
CA PHE A 433 -1.92 15.53 -9.12
C PHE A 433 -2.34 16.59 -10.13
N ASN A 434 -3.64 16.84 -10.22
CA ASN A 434 -4.18 17.97 -10.99
C ASN A 434 -5.17 18.77 -10.12
N PRO A 435 -4.87 20.02 -9.79
CA PRO A 435 -5.70 20.84 -8.92
C PRO A 435 -7.02 21.29 -9.57
N LEU A 436 -7.24 21.02 -10.86
CA LEU A 436 -8.43 21.45 -11.62
C LEU A 436 -8.66 22.97 -11.57
N GLY A 437 -7.60 23.75 -11.56
CA GLY A 437 -7.67 25.23 -11.47
C GLY A 437 -7.99 25.77 -10.07
N VAL A 438 -8.01 24.93 -9.04
CA VAL A 438 -8.24 25.35 -7.65
C VAL A 438 -6.90 25.69 -6.99
N GLU A 439 -6.84 26.82 -6.31
CA GLU A 439 -5.71 27.18 -5.44
C GLU A 439 -5.94 26.57 -4.05
N PHE A 440 -4.95 25.85 -3.53
CA PHE A 440 -4.99 25.27 -2.19
C PHE A 440 -4.08 26.07 -1.26
N PRO A 441 -4.61 26.62 -0.15
CA PRO A 441 -3.78 27.26 0.86
C PRO A 441 -2.74 26.27 1.42
N PRO A 442 -1.53 26.74 1.75
CA PRO A 442 -0.48 25.88 2.29
C PRO A 442 -0.89 25.31 3.65
N VAL A 443 -0.61 24.03 3.87
CA VAL A 443 -0.84 23.38 5.16
C VAL A 443 0.27 23.78 6.14
N PRO A 444 -0.04 24.28 7.36
CA PRO A 444 0.97 24.62 8.36
C PRO A 444 1.96 23.49 8.61
N THR A 445 3.25 23.82 8.76
CA THR A 445 4.31 22.81 8.90
C THR A 445 4.18 22.02 10.22
N ASN A 446 3.84 22.70 11.30
CA ASN A 446 3.71 22.15 12.65
C ASN A 446 2.39 22.62 13.28
N PRO A 447 1.21 22.16 12.78
CA PRO A 447 -0.06 22.56 13.34
C PRO A 447 -0.24 21.95 14.75
N THR A 448 -0.85 22.73 15.63
CA THR A 448 -1.17 22.34 17.01
C THR A 448 -2.52 21.63 17.09
N GLN A 449 -2.88 21.14 18.29
CA GLN A 449 -4.21 20.58 18.54
C GLN A 449 -5.31 21.64 18.38
N ASP A 450 -5.05 22.87 18.75
CA ASP A 450 -6.01 23.96 18.60
C ASP A 450 -6.21 24.34 17.12
N ASP A 451 -5.14 24.31 16.31
CA ASP A 451 -5.27 24.46 14.86
C ASP A 451 -6.11 23.33 14.25
N ALA A 452 -5.90 22.09 14.69
CA ALA A 452 -6.72 20.95 14.26
C ALA A 452 -8.19 21.11 14.68
N ARG A 453 -8.44 21.57 15.91
CA ARG A 453 -9.80 21.80 16.39
C ARG A 453 -10.49 22.91 15.59
N ALA A 454 -9.81 24.02 15.33
CA ALA A 454 -10.33 25.09 14.51
C ALA A 454 -10.64 24.62 13.08
N ALA A 455 -9.73 23.84 12.48
CA ALA A 455 -9.91 23.26 11.16
C ALA A 455 -11.11 22.29 11.09
N MET A 456 -11.28 21.42 12.09
CA MET A 456 -12.42 20.50 12.15
C MET A 456 -13.75 21.25 12.36
N LEU A 457 -13.76 22.32 13.16
CA LEU A 457 -14.95 23.16 13.34
C LEU A 457 -15.38 23.85 12.03
N VAL A 458 -14.45 24.23 11.16
CA VAL A 458 -14.78 24.74 9.81
C VAL A 458 -15.50 23.68 8.99
N LEU A 459 -15.00 22.43 8.99
CA LEU A 459 -15.63 21.32 8.26
C LEU A 459 -17.01 20.98 8.84
N GLU A 460 -17.13 20.94 10.16
CA GLU A 460 -18.37 20.62 10.86
C GLU A 460 -19.44 21.69 10.63
N ASN A 461 -19.12 22.96 10.90
CA ASN A 461 -20.09 24.06 10.88
C ASN A 461 -20.51 24.45 9.45
N ASP A 462 -19.59 24.45 8.49
CA ASP A 462 -19.90 24.87 7.14
C ASP A 462 -20.51 23.72 6.30
N LEU A 463 -20.04 22.48 6.50
CA LEU A 463 -20.40 21.38 5.64
C LEU A 463 -21.40 20.38 6.23
N LEU A 464 -21.46 20.24 7.56
CA LEU A 464 -22.24 19.18 8.21
C LEU A 464 -23.33 19.70 9.15
N ALA A 465 -23.37 20.99 9.47
CA ALA A 465 -24.26 21.55 10.50
C ALA A 465 -25.75 21.26 10.30
N GLU A 466 -26.20 21.20 9.04
CA GLU A 466 -27.62 21.04 8.72
C GLU A 466 -28.06 19.58 8.51
N PHE A 467 -27.13 18.61 8.65
CA PHE A 467 -27.51 17.19 8.56
C PHE A 467 -28.11 16.72 9.90
N PRO A 468 -29.24 15.98 9.85
CA PRO A 468 -29.95 15.52 11.05
C PRO A 468 -29.35 14.21 11.58
N PHE A 469 -28.12 14.26 12.10
CA PHE A 469 -27.48 13.09 12.71
C PHE A 469 -28.28 12.59 13.92
N VAL A 470 -28.41 11.26 14.02
CA VAL A 470 -29.13 10.62 15.14
C VAL A 470 -28.34 10.77 16.44
N ASP A 471 -27.01 10.69 16.35
CA ASP A 471 -26.10 10.74 17.48
C ASP A 471 -24.71 11.28 17.10
N GLU A 472 -23.86 11.51 18.08
CA GLU A 472 -22.50 12.01 17.88
C GLU A 472 -21.60 10.99 17.16
N ALA A 473 -21.86 9.69 17.27
CA ALA A 473 -21.12 8.67 16.53
C ALA A 473 -21.42 8.75 15.03
N SER A 474 -22.66 8.97 14.63
CA SER A 474 -23.07 9.21 13.24
C SER A 474 -22.40 10.47 12.66
N LYS A 475 -22.32 11.55 13.46
CA LYS A 475 -21.60 12.77 13.08
C LYS A 475 -20.09 12.52 12.93
N ALA A 476 -19.50 11.75 13.83
CA ALA A 476 -18.09 11.36 13.74
C ALA A 476 -17.79 10.52 12.49
N VAL A 477 -18.72 9.62 12.08
CA VAL A 477 -18.61 8.90 10.81
C VAL A 477 -18.64 9.86 9.62
N ALA A 478 -19.48 10.89 9.64
CA ALA A 478 -19.51 11.89 8.59
C ALA A 478 -18.20 12.70 8.51
N LEU A 479 -17.67 13.14 9.65
CA LEU A 479 -16.36 13.81 9.73
C LEU A 479 -15.23 12.90 9.22
N SER A 480 -15.24 11.61 9.63
CA SER A 480 -14.28 10.64 9.12
C SER A 480 -14.41 10.44 7.61
N GLY A 481 -15.63 10.55 7.05
CA GLY A 481 -15.88 10.50 5.62
C GLY A 481 -15.23 11.67 4.86
N LEU A 482 -15.33 12.90 5.38
CA LEU A 482 -14.64 14.07 4.82
C LEU A 482 -13.12 13.87 4.80
N LEU A 483 -12.55 13.43 5.93
CA LEU A 483 -11.10 13.19 6.04
C LEU A 483 -10.65 12.03 5.13
N THR A 484 -11.44 10.94 5.07
CA THR A 484 -11.14 9.81 4.19
C THR A 484 -11.16 10.21 2.73
N SER A 485 -12.10 11.05 2.32
CA SER A 485 -12.25 11.46 0.91
C SER A 485 -11.00 12.15 0.37
N VAL A 486 -10.32 12.98 1.17
CA VAL A 486 -9.10 13.70 0.78
C VAL A 486 -7.82 12.87 1.00
N SER A 487 -7.85 11.87 1.89
CA SER A 487 -6.66 11.08 2.25
C SER A 487 -6.67 9.64 1.71
N ARG A 488 -7.73 9.21 1.00
CA ARG A 488 -7.92 7.79 0.62
C ARG A 488 -6.71 7.14 -0.06
N LYS A 489 -6.01 7.87 -0.94
CA LYS A 489 -4.84 7.35 -1.65
C LYS A 489 -3.59 7.18 -0.75
N ALA A 490 -3.58 7.77 0.43
CA ALA A 490 -2.55 7.60 1.45
C ALA A 490 -2.83 6.43 2.41
N LEU A 491 -4.05 5.87 2.40
CA LEU A 491 -4.49 4.77 3.24
C LEU A 491 -4.39 3.45 2.48
N ASP A 492 -3.80 2.41 3.09
CA ASP A 492 -3.80 1.06 2.51
C ASP A 492 -5.24 0.56 2.40
N PHE A 493 -5.96 0.59 3.51
CA PHE A 493 -7.36 0.22 3.59
C PHE A 493 -8.18 1.34 4.23
N ALA A 494 -9.45 1.42 3.88
CA ALA A 494 -10.40 2.34 4.48
C ALA A 494 -11.76 1.65 4.60
N PHE A 495 -12.50 1.98 5.67
CA PHE A 495 -13.86 1.49 5.85
C PHE A 495 -14.79 2.03 4.77
N MET A 496 -15.77 1.24 4.38
CA MET A 496 -16.93 1.74 3.65
C MET A 496 -17.78 2.64 4.57
N HIS A 497 -18.10 3.84 4.11
CA HIS A 497 -18.98 4.75 4.84
C HIS A 497 -20.42 4.56 4.35
N ALA A 498 -21.24 3.96 5.18
CA ALA A 498 -22.64 3.70 4.90
C ALA A 498 -23.54 4.78 5.53
N VAL A 499 -24.50 5.28 4.78
CA VAL A 499 -25.47 6.29 5.26
C VAL A 499 -26.88 5.73 5.19
N THR A 500 -27.57 5.71 6.31
CA THR A 500 -28.95 5.21 6.41
C THR A 500 -29.89 6.29 6.96
N ALA A 501 -31.16 6.15 6.64
CA ALA A 501 -32.23 6.95 7.25
C ALA A 501 -33.56 6.18 7.17
N PRO A 502 -34.52 6.46 8.06
CA PRO A 502 -35.84 5.80 8.01
C PRO A 502 -36.70 6.28 6.85
N ALA A 503 -36.45 7.48 6.32
CA ALA A 503 -37.27 8.09 5.26
C ALA A 503 -36.44 8.52 4.04
N TYR A 504 -37.11 8.65 2.89
CA TYR A 504 -36.52 9.28 1.71
C TYR A 504 -36.37 10.80 1.93
N GLY A 505 -35.51 11.45 1.14
CA GLY A 505 -35.29 12.91 1.24
C GLY A 505 -34.54 13.39 2.48
N SER A 506 -33.95 12.48 3.28
CA SER A 506 -33.22 12.79 4.52
C SER A 506 -31.78 13.31 4.31
N GLY A 507 -31.29 13.41 3.07
CA GLY A 507 -29.95 13.92 2.76
C GLY A 507 -28.86 12.84 2.63
N LYS A 508 -29.19 11.53 2.54
CA LYS A 508 -28.22 10.41 2.44
C LYS A 508 -27.28 10.55 1.24
N SER A 509 -27.79 10.68 0.05
CA SER A 509 -26.94 10.82 -1.16
C SER A 509 -26.26 12.19 -1.20
N PHE A 510 -26.87 13.21 -0.61
CA PHE A 510 -26.32 14.56 -0.57
C PHE A 510 -25.03 14.65 0.29
N ILE A 511 -24.96 13.95 1.44
CA ILE A 511 -23.73 13.92 2.26
C ILE A 511 -22.59 13.19 1.51
N ILE A 512 -22.92 12.17 0.71
CA ILE A 512 -21.93 11.47 -0.14
C ILE A 512 -21.42 12.40 -1.25
N ASP A 513 -22.30 13.21 -1.83
CA ASP A 513 -21.91 14.24 -2.78
C ASP A 513 -20.97 15.27 -2.15
N VAL A 514 -21.17 15.64 -0.89
CA VAL A 514 -20.26 16.54 -0.13
C VAL A 514 -18.87 15.91 -0.02
N PHE A 515 -18.74 14.61 0.33
CA PHE A 515 -17.47 13.93 0.40
C PHE A 515 -16.76 13.93 -0.96
N CYS A 516 -17.48 13.59 -2.03
CA CYS A 516 -16.91 13.51 -3.35
C CYS A 516 -16.55 14.89 -3.93
N MET A 517 -17.42 15.88 -3.72
CA MET A 517 -17.18 17.28 -4.13
C MET A 517 -15.92 17.84 -3.47
N LEU A 518 -15.70 17.54 -2.19
CA LEU A 518 -14.50 17.98 -1.47
C LEU A 518 -13.23 17.38 -2.11
N ALA A 519 -13.23 16.07 -2.40
CA ALA A 519 -12.07 15.37 -2.94
C ALA A 519 -11.83 15.63 -4.43
N THR A 520 -12.89 15.78 -5.24
CA THR A 520 -12.80 15.77 -6.71
C THR A 520 -13.33 17.01 -7.40
N GLY A 521 -14.04 17.88 -6.69
CA GLY A 521 -14.78 19.03 -7.26
C GLY A 521 -16.07 18.65 -8.00
N ARG A 522 -16.57 17.41 -7.82
CA ARG A 522 -17.76 16.88 -8.50
C ARG A 522 -18.60 16.03 -7.56
N CYS A 523 -19.88 15.84 -7.91
CA CYS A 523 -20.72 14.87 -7.23
C CYS A 523 -20.25 13.43 -7.46
N ALA A 524 -20.71 12.53 -6.61
CA ALA A 524 -20.27 11.13 -6.62
C ALA A 524 -20.75 10.39 -7.87
N PRO A 525 -19.89 9.60 -8.53
CA PRO A 525 -20.34 8.63 -9.51
C PRO A 525 -21.14 7.54 -8.79
N VAL A 526 -22.35 7.27 -9.28
CA VAL A 526 -23.33 6.41 -8.63
C VAL A 526 -23.43 5.07 -9.35
N THR A 527 -23.48 3.99 -8.58
CA THR A 527 -23.84 2.65 -9.08
C THR A 527 -24.94 2.04 -8.22
N GLY A 528 -25.74 1.16 -8.81
CA GLY A 528 -26.74 0.38 -8.07
C GLY A 528 -26.22 -0.99 -7.68
N GLN A 529 -26.92 -1.63 -6.72
CA GLN A 529 -26.62 -2.99 -6.26
C GLN A 529 -26.82 -4.08 -7.35
N GLY A 530 -27.45 -3.74 -8.51
CA GLY A 530 -27.81 -4.73 -9.53
C GLY A 530 -28.92 -5.70 -9.07
N ARG A 531 -29.29 -6.63 -9.92
CA ARG A 531 -30.28 -7.67 -9.59
C ARG A 531 -29.65 -8.93 -9.01
N THR A 532 -28.44 -9.22 -9.42
CA THR A 532 -27.64 -10.38 -8.98
C THR A 532 -26.28 -9.94 -8.46
N SER A 533 -25.61 -10.77 -7.68
CA SER A 533 -24.24 -10.53 -7.21
C SER A 533 -23.24 -10.42 -8.38
N GLU A 534 -23.42 -11.21 -9.44
CA GLU A 534 -22.58 -11.13 -10.64
C GLU A 534 -22.70 -9.80 -11.38
N GLU A 535 -23.91 -9.23 -11.47
CA GLU A 535 -24.14 -7.91 -12.05
C GLU A 535 -23.49 -6.82 -11.19
N PHE A 536 -23.59 -6.95 -9.87
CA PHE A 536 -22.95 -6.04 -8.93
C PHE A 536 -21.43 -6.07 -9.07
N ASP A 537 -20.83 -7.27 -9.13
CA ASP A 537 -19.38 -7.41 -9.32
C ASP A 537 -18.91 -6.79 -10.65
N LYS A 538 -19.69 -6.92 -11.75
CA LYS A 538 -19.40 -6.26 -13.02
C LYS A 538 -19.45 -4.74 -12.92
N HIS A 539 -20.38 -4.18 -12.15
CA HIS A 539 -20.42 -2.74 -11.88
C HIS A 539 -19.19 -2.27 -11.10
N LEU A 540 -18.77 -3.03 -10.09
CA LEU A 540 -17.56 -2.73 -9.33
C LEU A 540 -16.31 -2.79 -10.22
N ASP A 541 -16.19 -3.83 -11.06
CA ASP A 541 -15.06 -3.99 -11.99
C ASP A 541 -14.99 -2.81 -12.99
N ALA A 542 -16.12 -2.44 -13.58
CA ALA A 542 -16.20 -1.29 -14.49
C ALA A 542 -15.72 0.01 -13.83
N HIS A 543 -16.14 0.23 -12.59
CA HIS A 543 -15.78 1.43 -11.85
C HIS A 543 -14.29 1.48 -11.50
N LEU A 544 -13.71 0.35 -11.07
CA LEU A 544 -12.28 0.26 -10.77
C LEU A 544 -11.40 0.54 -12.00
N LEU A 545 -11.85 0.19 -13.20
CA LEU A 545 -11.16 0.48 -14.45
C LEU A 545 -11.11 1.99 -14.75
N THR A 546 -12.16 2.75 -14.42
CA THR A 546 -12.21 4.21 -14.69
C THR A 546 -11.30 5.03 -13.80
N SER A 547 -10.74 4.46 -12.73
CA SER A 547 -9.90 5.16 -11.72
C SER A 547 -10.56 6.35 -11.05
N ALA A 548 -11.89 6.39 -11.00
CA ALA A 548 -12.59 7.33 -10.16
C ALA A 548 -12.15 7.13 -8.70
N GLY A 549 -11.78 8.21 -8.01
CA GLY A 549 -11.31 8.14 -6.61
C GLY A 549 -12.42 7.80 -5.60
N HIS A 550 -13.68 7.82 -6.02
CA HIS A 550 -14.87 7.60 -5.19
C HIS A 550 -15.91 6.77 -5.94
N LEU A 551 -16.57 5.85 -5.22
CA LEU A 551 -17.71 5.07 -5.69
C LEU A 551 -18.85 5.16 -4.67
N ALA A 552 -20.03 5.61 -5.12
CA ALA A 552 -21.25 5.57 -4.33
C ALA A 552 -22.16 4.43 -4.78
N ILE A 553 -22.47 3.50 -3.87
CA ILE A 553 -23.48 2.48 -4.06
C ILE A 553 -24.78 3.05 -3.50
N ASP A 554 -25.65 3.53 -4.39
CA ASP A 554 -26.83 4.30 -3.98
C ASP A 554 -28.13 3.49 -4.03
N ASN A 555 -29.08 3.90 -3.17
CA ASN A 555 -30.43 3.37 -3.10
C ASN A 555 -30.51 1.86 -2.90
N ILE A 556 -29.74 1.35 -1.94
CA ILE A 556 -29.70 -0.07 -1.58
C ILE A 556 -31.02 -0.45 -0.92
N SER A 557 -31.71 -1.43 -1.50
CA SER A 557 -33.03 -1.91 -1.05
C SER A 557 -33.01 -3.35 -0.50
N ARG A 558 -31.90 -4.08 -0.67
CA ARG A 558 -31.68 -5.43 -0.17
C ARG A 558 -30.48 -5.43 0.76
N PRO A 559 -30.36 -6.38 1.70
CA PRO A 559 -29.18 -6.49 2.53
C PRO A 559 -27.90 -6.43 1.68
N LEU A 560 -26.96 -5.56 2.08
CA LEU A 560 -25.71 -5.38 1.38
C LEU A 560 -24.73 -6.47 1.81
N GLU A 561 -24.30 -7.25 0.83
CA GLU A 561 -23.28 -8.27 0.93
C GLU A 561 -22.46 -8.28 -0.37
N GLY A 562 -21.25 -8.85 -0.39
CA GLY A 562 -20.46 -8.99 -1.61
C GLY A 562 -19.01 -9.37 -1.32
N GLU A 563 -18.56 -10.50 -1.86
CA GLU A 563 -17.19 -10.96 -1.70
C GLU A 563 -16.19 -10.00 -2.39
N LYS A 564 -16.50 -9.58 -3.62
CA LYS A 564 -15.69 -8.62 -4.37
C LYS A 564 -15.57 -7.28 -3.65
N LEU A 565 -16.66 -6.80 -3.04
CA LEU A 565 -16.64 -5.57 -2.26
C LEU A 565 -15.74 -5.72 -1.02
N CYS A 566 -15.79 -6.87 -0.34
CA CYS A 566 -14.87 -7.18 0.75
C CYS A 566 -13.40 -7.17 0.30
N GLN A 567 -13.11 -7.74 -0.88
CA GLN A 567 -11.76 -7.74 -1.46
C GLN A 567 -11.26 -6.32 -1.72
N ILE A 568 -12.08 -5.46 -2.33
CA ILE A 568 -11.74 -4.05 -2.61
C ILE A 568 -11.40 -3.28 -1.32
N LEU A 569 -12.08 -3.58 -0.22
CA LEU A 569 -11.89 -2.90 1.06
C LEU A 569 -10.64 -3.34 1.83
N THR A 570 -10.06 -4.52 1.52
CA THR A 570 -9.00 -5.15 2.34
C THR A 570 -7.86 -5.79 1.57
N GLN A 571 -7.82 -5.65 0.24
CA GLN A 571 -6.71 -6.16 -0.57
C GLN A 571 -5.90 -4.99 -1.12
N THR A 572 -4.59 -5.15 -1.22
CA THR A 572 -3.69 -4.16 -1.84
C THR A 572 -3.79 -4.15 -3.36
N SER A 573 -4.29 -5.25 -3.94
CA SER A 573 -4.51 -5.39 -5.37
C SER A 573 -5.71 -6.30 -5.63
N VAL A 574 -6.48 -6.02 -6.68
CA VAL A 574 -7.67 -6.79 -7.05
C VAL A 574 -7.63 -7.12 -8.54
N GLU A 575 -7.94 -8.37 -8.88
CA GLU A 575 -8.14 -8.78 -10.26
C GLU A 575 -9.48 -8.26 -10.79
N VAL A 576 -9.44 -7.59 -11.92
CA VAL A 576 -10.60 -7.04 -12.61
C VAL A 576 -10.66 -7.62 -14.03
N ARG A 577 -11.85 -8.03 -14.48
CA ARG A 577 -12.06 -8.53 -15.84
C ARG A 577 -12.22 -7.35 -16.81
N LEU A 578 -11.50 -7.42 -17.92
CA LEU A 578 -11.74 -6.50 -19.04
C LEU A 578 -13.00 -6.90 -19.81
N PHE A 579 -13.79 -5.91 -20.21
CA PHE A 579 -14.99 -6.16 -21.01
C PHE A 579 -14.63 -6.80 -22.37
N HIS A 580 -15.45 -7.74 -22.82
CA HIS A 580 -15.32 -8.46 -24.10
C HIS A 580 -14.06 -9.32 -24.27
N THR A 581 -13.25 -9.50 -23.23
CA THR A 581 -12.09 -10.39 -23.24
C THR A 581 -12.13 -11.35 -22.05
N GLN A 582 -11.30 -12.40 -22.08
CA GLN A 582 -11.06 -13.24 -20.90
C GLN A 582 -9.86 -12.74 -20.08
N ASP A 583 -9.23 -11.65 -20.51
CA ASP A 583 -8.08 -11.09 -19.84
C ASP A 583 -8.48 -10.44 -18.52
N LYS A 584 -7.60 -10.60 -17.54
CA LYS A 584 -7.70 -9.96 -16.24
C LYS A 584 -6.52 -9.00 -16.07
N VAL A 585 -6.79 -7.89 -15.42
CA VAL A 585 -5.77 -6.92 -14.99
C VAL A 585 -5.78 -6.81 -13.47
N VAL A 586 -4.60 -6.64 -12.90
CA VAL A 586 -4.44 -6.40 -11.46
C VAL A 586 -4.31 -4.91 -11.23
N ILE A 587 -5.21 -4.33 -10.46
CA ILE A 587 -5.24 -2.89 -10.20
C ILE A 587 -5.25 -2.57 -8.72
N ASP A 588 -4.78 -1.36 -8.38
CA ASP A 588 -4.86 -0.75 -7.06
C ASP A 588 -6.33 -0.39 -6.74
N PRO A 589 -6.98 -1.02 -5.72
CA PRO A 589 -8.37 -0.79 -5.39
C PRO A 589 -8.59 0.39 -4.45
N ARG A 590 -7.60 1.25 -4.20
CA ARG A 590 -7.69 2.38 -3.25
C ARG A 590 -8.64 3.47 -3.76
N ILE A 591 -9.94 3.16 -3.76
CA ILE A 591 -11.05 4.11 -3.98
C ILE A 591 -11.83 4.29 -2.69
N PHE A 592 -12.46 5.45 -2.50
CA PHE A 592 -13.35 5.67 -1.36
C PHE A 592 -14.74 5.13 -1.68
N ILE A 593 -15.19 4.13 -0.92
CA ILE A 593 -16.49 3.47 -1.14
C ILE A 593 -17.49 4.00 -0.12
N THR A 594 -18.63 4.43 -0.63
CA THR A 594 -19.79 4.85 0.17
C THR A 594 -21.05 4.08 -0.25
N ALA A 595 -22.00 3.96 0.68
CA ALA A 595 -23.24 3.24 0.44
C ALA A 595 -24.43 4.02 1.01
N THR A 596 -25.58 4.05 0.32
CA THR A 596 -26.81 4.63 0.87
C THR A 596 -27.99 3.67 0.78
N GLY A 597 -28.87 3.74 1.75
CA GLY A 597 -30.13 2.99 1.69
C GLY A 597 -31.12 3.50 2.75
N THR A 598 -32.40 3.28 2.49
CA THR A 598 -33.43 3.49 3.52
C THR A 598 -33.52 2.22 4.37
N ASN A 599 -33.33 2.36 5.69
CA ASN A 599 -33.18 1.22 6.61
C ASN A 599 -32.12 0.21 6.09
N LEU A 600 -30.95 0.74 5.74
CA LEU A 600 -29.85 -0.03 5.17
C LEU A 600 -29.37 -1.12 6.14
N VAL A 601 -29.37 -2.35 5.68
CA VAL A 601 -28.86 -3.52 6.40
C VAL A 601 -27.59 -4.01 5.76
N ILE A 602 -26.51 -4.13 6.55
CA ILE A 602 -25.20 -4.63 6.13
C ILE A 602 -24.97 -5.97 6.85
N ILE A 603 -24.62 -6.99 6.10
CA ILE A 603 -24.53 -8.36 6.61
C ILE A 603 -23.17 -8.99 6.34
N GLU A 604 -22.91 -10.10 7.01
CA GLU A 604 -21.69 -10.91 6.89
C GLU A 604 -20.40 -10.14 7.18
N ASP A 605 -19.36 -10.34 6.36
CA ASP A 605 -18.02 -9.80 6.59
C ASP A 605 -17.93 -8.28 6.36
N LEU A 606 -18.88 -7.68 5.64
CA LEU A 606 -18.98 -6.24 5.47
C LEU A 606 -19.26 -5.48 6.77
N ARG A 607 -19.86 -6.11 7.79
CA ARG A 607 -20.15 -5.49 9.11
C ARG A 607 -18.93 -4.87 9.75
N ARG A 608 -17.80 -5.61 9.76
CA ARG A 608 -16.52 -5.16 10.35
C ARG A 608 -15.71 -4.27 9.41
N ARG A 609 -16.20 -4.03 8.19
CA ARG A 609 -15.54 -3.23 7.15
C ARG A 609 -16.32 -1.96 6.83
N SER A 610 -17.33 -1.65 7.61
CA SER A 610 -18.24 -0.53 7.37
C SER A 610 -18.45 0.31 8.62
N LEU A 611 -18.58 1.62 8.43
CA LEU A 611 -19.01 2.58 9.43
C LEU A 611 -20.39 3.07 9.03
N LEU A 612 -21.30 3.27 10.00
CA LEU A 612 -22.68 3.63 9.76
C LEU A 612 -22.98 5.05 10.26
N CYS A 613 -23.36 5.92 9.34
CA CYS A 613 -23.92 7.24 9.63
C CYS A 613 -25.46 7.16 9.55
N SER A 614 -26.14 7.39 10.64
CA SER A 614 -27.60 7.39 10.72
C SER A 614 -28.14 8.81 10.72
N LEU A 615 -29.06 9.12 9.80
CA LEU A 615 -29.75 10.39 9.69
C LEU A 615 -31.25 10.21 10.02
N ASP A 616 -31.82 11.11 10.81
CA ASP A 616 -33.26 11.14 11.07
C ASP A 616 -33.75 12.58 11.27
N ALA A 617 -34.45 13.08 10.27
CA ALA A 617 -35.06 14.42 10.34
C ALA A 617 -36.28 14.50 11.27
N LYS A 618 -36.77 13.37 11.77
CA LYS A 618 -37.99 13.27 12.62
C LYS A 618 -39.22 13.94 11.98
N LEU A 619 -39.27 13.91 10.64
CA LEU A 619 -40.32 14.48 9.83
C LEU A 619 -40.87 13.41 8.87
N GLU A 620 -42.17 13.44 8.64
CA GLU A 620 -42.83 12.58 7.64
C GLU A 620 -42.35 12.90 6.22
N ARG A 621 -42.07 14.18 5.95
CA ARG A 621 -41.63 14.69 4.67
C ARG A 621 -40.31 15.48 4.77
N PRO A 622 -39.17 14.80 4.94
CA PRO A 622 -37.87 15.47 5.14
C PRO A 622 -37.43 16.35 3.95
N GLU A 623 -37.92 16.07 2.75
CA GLU A 623 -37.63 16.80 1.51
C GLU A 623 -38.17 18.25 1.53
N LEU A 624 -39.07 18.59 2.45
CA LEU A 624 -39.60 19.95 2.61
C LEU A 624 -38.78 20.80 3.61
N ARG A 625 -37.70 20.29 4.15
CA ARG A 625 -36.81 21.06 5.05
C ARG A 625 -36.23 22.26 4.31
N LYS A 626 -36.16 23.36 5.01
CA LYS A 626 -35.46 24.58 4.56
C LYS A 626 -34.04 24.55 5.10
N PHE A 627 -33.09 24.87 4.26
CA PHE A 627 -31.66 24.93 4.60
C PHE A 627 -31.19 26.38 4.49
N THR A 628 -30.33 26.81 5.42
CA THR A 628 -29.72 28.14 5.42
C THR A 628 -28.48 28.20 4.51
N SER A 629 -27.82 27.10 4.34
CA SER A 629 -26.62 26.98 3.50
C SER A 629 -26.66 25.71 2.64
N ASN A 630 -25.88 25.71 1.55
CA ASN A 630 -25.69 24.55 0.72
C ASN A 630 -24.21 24.17 0.71
N PRO A 631 -23.80 23.08 1.36
CA PRO A 631 -22.41 22.63 1.44
C PRO A 631 -21.75 22.46 0.07
N LEU A 632 -22.46 21.95 -0.95
CA LEU A 632 -21.89 21.80 -2.29
C LEU A 632 -21.52 23.15 -2.89
N THR A 633 -22.39 24.17 -2.73
CA THR A 633 -22.12 25.54 -3.19
C THR A 633 -20.92 26.14 -2.44
N LEU A 634 -20.82 25.94 -1.12
CA LEU A 634 -19.70 26.41 -0.33
C LEU A 634 -18.37 25.79 -0.81
N ILE A 635 -18.35 24.46 -1.04
CA ILE A 635 -17.17 23.79 -1.58
C ILE A 635 -16.84 24.28 -2.99
N GLN A 636 -17.82 24.50 -3.85
CA GLN A 636 -17.59 25.02 -5.21
C GLN A 636 -16.99 26.42 -5.20
N GLN A 637 -17.37 27.26 -4.23
CA GLN A 637 -16.85 28.62 -4.06
C GLN A 637 -15.41 28.65 -3.56
N ASP A 638 -15.09 27.81 -2.57
CA ASP A 638 -13.76 27.78 -1.93
C ASP A 638 -13.39 26.36 -1.47
N ARG A 639 -13.16 25.45 -2.42
CA ARG A 639 -12.73 24.09 -2.12
C ARG A 639 -11.38 24.07 -1.43
N GLY A 640 -10.50 25.01 -1.78
CA GLY A 640 -9.15 25.14 -1.21
C GLY A 640 -9.17 25.26 0.30
N LYS A 641 -10.05 26.10 0.84
CA LYS A 641 -10.25 26.29 2.29
C LYS A 641 -10.53 24.97 3.02
N TYR A 642 -11.49 24.21 2.53
CA TYR A 642 -11.94 22.98 3.23
C TYR A 642 -10.93 21.83 3.10
N VAL A 643 -10.26 21.70 1.97
CA VAL A 643 -9.18 20.73 1.80
C VAL A 643 -7.96 21.07 2.66
N ALA A 644 -7.59 22.36 2.74
CA ALA A 644 -6.51 22.82 3.62
C ALA A 644 -6.86 22.56 5.10
N ALA A 645 -8.12 22.79 5.50
CA ALA A 645 -8.60 22.47 6.85
C ALA A 645 -8.46 20.96 7.15
N ALA A 646 -8.95 20.10 6.26
CA ALA A 646 -8.83 18.64 6.44
C ALA A 646 -7.36 18.20 6.56
N ASN A 647 -6.48 18.68 5.68
CA ASN A 647 -5.06 18.34 5.73
C ASN A 647 -4.33 18.93 6.94
N THR A 648 -4.74 20.12 7.43
CA THR A 648 -4.21 20.70 8.68
C THR A 648 -4.55 19.82 9.88
N ALA A 649 -5.80 19.37 10.00
CA ALA A 649 -6.20 18.46 11.06
C ALA A 649 -5.46 17.11 10.99
N LEU A 650 -5.37 16.50 9.80
CA LEU A 650 -4.63 15.24 9.59
C LEU A 650 -3.15 15.39 10.00
N ARG A 651 -2.49 16.47 9.57
CA ARG A 651 -1.08 16.73 9.90
C ARG A 651 -0.87 16.94 11.39
N ALA A 652 -1.75 17.71 12.06
CA ALA A 652 -1.70 17.90 13.49
C ALA A 652 -1.82 16.59 14.26
N GLY A 653 -2.76 15.72 13.87
CA GLY A 653 -2.92 14.39 14.46
C GLY A 653 -1.70 13.50 14.26
N MET A 654 -1.07 13.55 13.09
CA MET A 654 0.15 12.77 12.81
C MET A 654 1.32 13.20 13.69
N LEU A 655 1.45 14.49 13.98
CA LEU A 655 2.56 15.06 14.75
C LEU A 655 2.30 15.10 16.26
N GLY A 656 1.04 15.31 16.69
CA GLY A 656 0.69 15.62 18.08
C GLY A 656 0.19 14.44 18.91
N ILE A 657 -0.24 13.31 18.30
CA ILE A 657 -0.77 12.18 19.04
C ILE A 657 0.36 11.28 19.51
N ALA A 658 0.66 11.30 20.82
CA ALA A 658 1.70 10.48 21.42
C ALA A 658 1.24 9.04 21.70
N GLU A 659 0.00 8.89 22.22
CA GLU A 659 -0.60 7.59 22.53
C GLU A 659 -1.75 7.31 21.57
N ARG A 660 -1.71 6.15 20.95
CA ARG A 660 -2.71 5.72 19.98
C ARG A 660 -3.64 4.69 20.58
N SER A 661 -4.90 4.73 20.13
CA SER A 661 -5.90 3.74 20.53
C SER A 661 -5.56 2.38 19.93
N GLU A 662 -6.09 1.30 20.53
CA GLU A 662 -5.97 -0.03 19.94
C GLU A 662 -6.62 -0.05 18.55
N PRO A 663 -5.87 -0.41 17.49
CA PRO A 663 -6.40 -0.32 16.14
C PRO A 663 -7.38 -1.46 15.83
N VAL A 664 -8.27 -1.22 14.88
CA VAL A 664 -9.06 -2.28 14.27
C VAL A 664 -8.14 -3.04 13.31
N ASN A 665 -8.00 -4.35 13.51
CA ASN A 665 -7.13 -5.23 12.72
C ASN A 665 -7.39 -5.09 11.21
N GLY A 666 -6.34 -4.81 10.43
CA GLY A 666 -6.40 -4.59 9.00
C GLY A 666 -6.71 -3.13 8.61
N TYR A 667 -6.92 -2.23 9.58
CA TYR A 667 -7.19 -0.80 9.34
C TYR A 667 -6.28 0.11 10.19
N GLU A 668 -5.09 -0.36 10.52
CA GLU A 668 -4.16 0.30 11.45
C GLU A 668 -3.85 1.72 11.00
N ARG A 669 -3.58 1.92 9.70
CA ARG A 669 -3.28 3.25 9.15
C ARG A 669 -4.48 4.19 9.16
N TYR A 670 -5.67 3.68 8.86
CA TYR A 670 -6.91 4.44 8.99
C TYR A 670 -7.14 4.88 10.45
N CYS A 671 -6.98 3.96 11.38
CA CYS A 671 -7.12 4.26 12.81
C CYS A 671 -6.12 5.35 13.23
N ALA A 672 -4.85 5.19 12.87
CA ALA A 672 -3.80 6.14 13.21
C ALA A 672 -3.98 7.54 12.59
N MET A 673 -4.49 7.64 11.37
CA MET A 673 -4.62 8.95 10.69
C MET A 673 -5.96 9.64 10.95
N ILE A 674 -7.06 8.89 11.07
CA ILE A 674 -8.41 9.44 11.09
C ILE A 674 -9.11 9.20 12.42
N ARG A 675 -9.22 7.94 12.88
CA ARG A 675 -9.93 7.61 14.13
C ARG A 675 -9.28 8.28 15.34
N ASP A 676 -7.96 8.11 15.49
CA ASP A 676 -7.23 8.67 16.63
C ASP A 676 -7.23 10.21 16.61
N LEU A 677 -7.23 10.85 15.44
CA LEU A 677 -7.40 12.28 15.31
C LEU A 677 -8.76 12.73 15.87
N LEU A 678 -9.85 12.06 15.51
CA LEU A 678 -11.20 12.40 16.02
C LEU A 678 -11.28 12.20 17.53
N LEU A 679 -10.77 11.08 18.04
CA LEU A 679 -10.72 10.81 19.49
C LEU A 679 -9.87 11.84 20.24
N TRP A 680 -8.71 12.20 19.71
CA TRP A 680 -7.79 13.18 20.29
C TRP A 680 -8.42 14.60 20.37
N LEU A 681 -9.32 14.93 19.44
CA LEU A 681 -10.07 16.18 19.44
C LEU A 681 -11.36 16.13 20.28
N GLY A 682 -11.71 14.96 20.85
CA GLY A 682 -12.86 14.76 21.71
C GLY A 682 -14.16 14.40 20.98
N TYR A 683 -14.09 14.01 19.69
CA TYR A 683 -15.24 13.45 18.97
C TYR A 683 -15.52 12.01 19.40
N ALA A 684 -16.75 11.55 19.17
CA ALA A 684 -17.11 10.15 19.38
C ALA A 684 -16.32 9.21 18.46
N ASP A 685 -16.17 7.95 18.88
CA ASP A 685 -15.49 6.92 18.06
C ASP A 685 -16.36 6.51 16.86
N PRO A 686 -15.94 6.81 15.61
CA PRO A 686 -16.69 6.37 14.44
C PRO A 686 -16.78 4.84 14.31
N CYS A 687 -15.82 4.08 14.86
CA CYS A 687 -15.82 2.61 14.85
C CYS A 687 -16.85 2.02 15.81
N GLY A 688 -17.33 2.78 16.79
CA GLY A 688 -18.41 2.35 17.68
C GLY A 688 -19.72 2.00 16.94
N THR A 689 -19.92 2.55 15.73
CA THR A 689 -21.10 2.25 14.89
C THR A 689 -21.12 0.84 14.32
N MET A 690 -20.00 0.10 14.35
CA MET A 690 -19.94 -1.31 13.96
C MET A 690 -20.84 -2.22 14.80
N GLU A 691 -21.00 -1.88 16.09
CA GLU A 691 -21.93 -2.64 16.96
C GLU A 691 -23.39 -2.37 16.58
N THR A 692 -23.71 -1.16 16.09
CA THR A 692 -25.04 -0.86 15.54
C THR A 692 -25.31 -1.70 14.28
N ILE A 693 -24.34 -1.78 13.36
CA ILE A 693 -24.44 -2.64 12.16
C ILE A 693 -24.63 -4.10 12.55
N ARG A 694 -23.89 -4.58 13.55
CA ARG A 694 -24.00 -5.97 14.03
C ARG A 694 -25.39 -6.29 14.57
N LYS A 695 -25.98 -5.39 15.34
CA LYS A 695 -27.34 -5.55 15.89
C LYS A 695 -28.42 -5.57 14.80
N GLN A 696 -28.19 -4.94 13.66
CA GLN A 696 -29.11 -4.89 12.53
C GLN A 696 -28.98 -6.08 11.56
N ASP A 697 -27.97 -6.94 11.73
CA ASP A 697 -27.76 -8.10 10.86
C ASP A 697 -28.85 -9.17 11.12
N THR A 698 -29.79 -9.25 10.20
CA THR A 698 -30.91 -10.20 10.29
C THR A 698 -30.46 -11.66 10.27
N ARG A 699 -29.37 -12.00 9.58
CA ARG A 699 -28.81 -13.36 9.56
C ARG A 699 -28.19 -13.73 10.92
N LEU A 700 -27.50 -12.78 11.56
CA LEU A 700 -26.96 -12.98 12.88
C LEU A 700 -28.11 -13.12 13.90
N ALA A 701 -29.11 -12.25 13.83
CA ALA A 701 -30.27 -12.31 14.70
C ALA A 701 -31.03 -13.67 14.57
N ALA A 702 -31.24 -14.14 13.35
CA ALA A 702 -31.85 -15.46 13.11
C ALA A 702 -30.99 -16.59 13.70
N ARG A 703 -29.68 -16.56 13.55
CA ARG A 703 -28.76 -17.54 14.15
C ARG A 703 -28.79 -17.51 15.68
N GLU A 704 -28.78 -16.33 16.28
CA GLU A 704 -28.91 -16.18 17.71
C GLU A 704 -30.25 -16.70 18.22
N GLN A 705 -31.34 -16.41 17.54
CA GLN A 705 -32.68 -16.93 17.87
C GLN A 705 -32.73 -18.46 17.80
N ILE A 706 -32.19 -19.07 16.74
CA ILE A 706 -32.07 -20.52 16.59
C ILE A 706 -31.25 -21.11 17.74
N ALA A 707 -30.13 -20.51 18.08
CA ALA A 707 -29.28 -21.01 19.15
C ALA A 707 -29.95 -20.91 20.52
N ARG A 708 -30.67 -19.81 20.83
CA ARG A 708 -31.47 -19.67 22.05
C ARG A 708 -32.53 -20.76 22.16
N GLN A 709 -33.31 -20.99 21.11
CA GLN A 709 -34.33 -22.05 21.07
C GLN A 709 -33.70 -23.45 21.14
N TRP A 710 -32.59 -23.68 20.43
CA TRP A 710 -31.86 -24.95 20.50
C TRP A 710 -31.38 -25.23 21.92
N LYS A 711 -30.76 -24.23 22.60
CA LYS A 711 -30.28 -24.35 23.98
C LYS A 711 -31.42 -24.66 24.94
N ALA A 712 -32.55 -23.97 24.81
CA ALA A 712 -33.72 -24.14 25.68
C ALA A 712 -34.40 -25.50 25.53
N LEU A 713 -34.49 -26.06 24.32
CA LEU A 713 -35.27 -27.25 24.02
C LEU A 713 -34.43 -28.52 23.86
N ILE A 714 -33.20 -28.42 23.41
CA ILE A 714 -32.32 -29.56 23.08
C ILE A 714 -31.10 -29.60 24.02
N GLY A 715 -30.59 -28.41 24.44
CA GLY A 715 -29.38 -28.34 25.24
C GLY A 715 -28.15 -28.75 24.42
N ASN A 716 -27.23 -29.50 25.05
CA ASN A 716 -26.00 -30.01 24.46
C ASN A 716 -26.18 -31.39 23.81
N GLU A 717 -27.43 -31.94 23.77
CA GLU A 717 -27.63 -33.25 23.17
C GLU A 717 -27.40 -33.24 21.65
N PRO A 718 -26.53 -34.13 21.11
CA PRO A 718 -26.37 -34.27 19.67
C PRO A 718 -27.67 -34.77 18.99
N LYS A 719 -28.15 -34.00 18.00
CA LYS A 719 -29.35 -34.33 17.22
C LYS A 719 -29.06 -34.35 15.73
N THR A 720 -29.74 -35.24 15.01
CA THR A 720 -29.76 -35.20 13.55
C THR A 720 -30.70 -34.08 13.07
N THR A 721 -30.49 -33.61 11.84
CA THR A 721 -31.39 -32.61 11.23
C THR A 721 -32.83 -33.11 11.11
N VAL A 722 -33.03 -34.41 10.92
CA VAL A 722 -34.37 -35.05 10.91
C VAL A 722 -35.02 -34.92 12.29
N GLN A 723 -34.30 -35.25 13.36
CA GLN A 723 -34.83 -35.16 14.74
C GLN A 723 -35.20 -33.72 15.11
N VAL A 724 -34.38 -32.75 14.73
CA VAL A 724 -34.66 -31.30 14.96
C VAL A 724 -35.93 -30.89 14.22
N ILE A 725 -36.06 -31.25 12.93
CA ILE A 725 -37.27 -30.90 12.17
C ILE A 725 -38.51 -31.60 12.73
N THR A 726 -38.38 -32.86 13.10
CA THR A 726 -39.49 -33.59 13.74
C THR A 726 -39.93 -32.89 15.03
N LEU A 727 -39.00 -32.44 15.86
CA LEU A 727 -39.28 -31.69 17.09
C LEU A 727 -40.08 -30.41 16.82
N VAL A 728 -39.58 -29.57 15.91
CA VAL A 728 -40.18 -28.23 15.65
C VAL A 728 -41.48 -28.29 14.87
N THR A 729 -41.78 -29.42 14.22
CA THR A 729 -43.03 -29.64 13.50
C THR A 729 -44.10 -30.38 14.32
N GLN A 730 -43.78 -30.72 15.57
CA GLN A 730 -44.76 -31.34 16.47
C GLN A 730 -45.96 -30.40 16.72
N LYS A 731 -47.15 -31.00 16.72
CA LYS A 731 -48.38 -30.29 16.96
C LYS A 731 -49.08 -30.81 18.20
N ASP A 732 -49.81 -29.95 18.87
CA ASP A 732 -50.71 -30.31 19.95
C ASP A 732 -52.00 -30.99 19.45
N MET A 733 -52.89 -31.38 20.38
CA MET A 733 -54.19 -31.99 20.02
C MET A 733 -55.11 -31.05 19.24
N LEU A 734 -54.83 -29.73 19.20
CA LEU A 734 -55.62 -28.72 18.48
C LEU A 734 -55.00 -28.42 17.10
N GLY A 735 -53.88 -29.06 16.79
CA GLY A 735 -53.18 -28.86 15.51
C GLY A 735 -52.20 -27.67 15.47
N SER A 736 -51.97 -26.99 16.60
CA SER A 736 -51.03 -25.89 16.74
C SER A 736 -49.62 -26.41 16.99
N LEU A 737 -48.59 -25.71 16.48
CA LEU A 737 -47.20 -26.07 16.73
C LEU A 737 -46.84 -26.00 18.22
N LEU A 738 -46.17 -27.01 18.75
CA LEU A 738 -45.69 -26.98 20.13
C LEU A 738 -44.54 -25.99 20.35
N TYR A 739 -43.72 -25.73 19.30
CA TYR A 739 -42.54 -24.85 19.35
C TYR A 739 -42.59 -23.82 18.20
N PRO A 740 -43.60 -22.90 18.22
CA PRO A 740 -43.81 -21.98 17.08
C PRO A 740 -42.61 -21.04 16.85
N ASP A 741 -41.95 -20.54 17.92
CA ASP A 741 -40.83 -19.64 17.80
C ASP A 741 -39.59 -20.29 17.18
N PHE A 742 -39.32 -21.56 17.58
CA PHE A 742 -38.19 -22.30 17.00
C PHE A 742 -38.47 -22.67 15.54
N HIS A 743 -39.70 -23.08 15.23
CA HIS A 743 -40.11 -23.34 13.86
C HIS A 743 -39.99 -22.07 12.98
N ALA A 744 -40.47 -20.92 13.46
CA ALA A 744 -40.37 -19.65 12.75
C ALA A 744 -38.91 -19.23 12.50
N ALA A 745 -38.06 -19.35 13.50
CA ALA A 745 -36.62 -19.07 13.38
C ALA A 745 -35.94 -19.97 12.31
N LEU A 746 -36.28 -21.24 12.26
CA LEU A 746 -35.76 -22.15 11.23
C LEU A 746 -36.38 -21.90 9.84
N GLN A 747 -37.62 -21.40 9.75
CA GLN A 747 -38.19 -20.99 8.47
C GLN A 747 -37.52 -19.72 7.88
N GLU A 748 -37.08 -18.80 8.70
CA GLU A 748 -36.41 -17.59 8.26
C GLU A 748 -35.11 -17.88 7.50
N ILE A 749 -34.32 -18.85 7.99
CA ILE A 749 -33.06 -19.26 7.29
C ILE A 749 -33.32 -19.95 5.94
N THR A 750 -34.51 -20.51 5.70
CA THR A 750 -34.89 -21.14 4.42
C THR A 750 -35.45 -20.16 3.40
N LYS A 751 -35.56 -18.86 3.74
CA LYS A 751 -36.12 -17.80 2.88
C LYS A 751 -37.48 -18.17 2.30
N GLY A 752 -38.37 -18.72 3.15
CA GLY A 752 -39.71 -19.11 2.74
C GLY A 752 -39.83 -20.43 1.98
N LYS A 753 -38.74 -21.16 1.76
CA LYS A 753 -38.78 -22.54 1.24
C LYS A 753 -39.18 -23.51 2.35
N PRO A 754 -39.77 -24.69 1.98
CA PRO A 754 -40.12 -25.70 2.96
C PRO A 754 -38.88 -26.12 3.79
N LEU A 755 -39.08 -26.23 5.10
CA LEU A 755 -38.02 -26.70 6.01
C LEU A 755 -37.75 -28.19 5.74
N THR A 756 -36.52 -28.49 5.28
CA THR A 756 -36.10 -29.87 4.97
C THR A 756 -34.85 -30.25 5.73
N PRO A 757 -34.62 -31.53 6.04
CA PRO A 757 -33.40 -31.99 6.68
C PRO A 757 -32.13 -31.60 5.91
N ALA A 758 -32.16 -31.66 4.58
CA ALA A 758 -31.07 -31.27 3.71
C ALA A 758 -30.78 -29.76 3.79
N GLY A 759 -31.85 -28.92 3.78
CA GLY A 759 -31.75 -27.47 3.91
C GLY A 759 -31.16 -27.03 5.26
N LEU A 760 -31.68 -27.62 6.37
CA LEU A 760 -31.13 -27.37 7.69
C LEU A 760 -29.67 -27.87 7.80
N GLY A 761 -29.34 -29.03 7.25
CA GLY A 761 -27.97 -29.54 7.23
C GLY A 761 -27.03 -28.70 6.42
N TYR A 762 -27.45 -28.10 5.30
CA TYR A 762 -26.64 -27.13 4.53
C TYR A 762 -26.36 -25.88 5.36
N TRP A 763 -27.40 -25.32 6.01
CA TRP A 763 -27.22 -24.13 6.86
C TRP A 763 -26.29 -24.42 8.06
N LEU A 764 -26.48 -25.51 8.78
CA LEU A 764 -25.63 -25.90 9.91
C LEU A 764 -24.17 -26.07 9.48
N ARG A 765 -23.91 -26.62 8.29
CA ARG A 765 -22.54 -26.68 7.72
C ARG A 765 -21.95 -25.31 7.45
N SER A 766 -22.78 -24.34 7.01
CA SER A 766 -22.29 -22.97 6.74
C SER A 766 -21.95 -22.15 8.00
N VAL A 767 -22.51 -22.54 9.15
CA VAL A 767 -22.26 -21.89 10.46
C VAL A 767 -21.49 -22.78 11.45
N LYS A 768 -20.98 -23.91 10.96
CA LYS A 768 -20.20 -24.85 11.78
C LYS A 768 -18.93 -24.15 12.31
N ASP A 769 -18.69 -24.35 13.61
CA ASP A 769 -17.55 -23.79 14.35
C ASP A 769 -17.46 -22.25 14.38
N ASP A 770 -18.39 -21.54 13.74
CA ASP A 770 -18.53 -20.09 13.86
C ASP A 770 -18.95 -19.71 15.29
N ARG A 771 -18.16 -18.90 15.95
CA ARG A 771 -18.46 -18.41 17.30
C ARG A 771 -19.35 -17.17 17.24
N PHE A 772 -20.41 -17.17 18.03
CA PHE A 772 -21.28 -16.02 18.26
C PHE A 772 -21.63 -15.93 19.75
N SER A 773 -21.90 -14.75 20.26
CA SER A 773 -22.15 -14.57 21.69
C SER A 773 -23.63 -14.33 21.95
N LEU A 774 -24.22 -15.08 22.87
CA LEU A 774 -25.54 -14.81 23.40
C LEU A 774 -25.44 -14.04 24.73
N LEU A 775 -26.34 -13.09 24.95
CA LEU A 775 -26.49 -12.44 26.23
C LEU A 775 -27.19 -13.39 27.17
N GLU A 776 -26.55 -13.73 28.28
CA GLU A 776 -27.01 -14.67 29.31
C GLU A 776 -26.82 -14.08 30.69
N ASP A 777 -27.48 -14.65 31.69
CA ASP A 777 -27.29 -14.29 33.09
C ASP A 777 -25.84 -14.59 33.51
N HIS A 778 -25.23 -13.65 34.23
CA HIS A 778 -23.84 -13.80 34.67
C HIS A 778 -23.74 -14.97 35.68
N PRO A 779 -22.82 -15.94 35.46
CA PRO A 779 -22.79 -17.18 36.26
C PRO A 779 -22.44 -16.96 37.74
N TYR A 780 -21.82 -15.81 38.08
CA TYR A 780 -21.34 -15.50 39.44
C TYR A 780 -21.97 -14.23 40.06
N GLU A 781 -22.72 -13.43 39.30
CA GLU A 781 -23.30 -12.15 39.77
C GLU A 781 -24.79 -12.10 39.41
N ALA A 782 -25.63 -12.38 40.40
CA ALA A 782 -27.08 -12.39 40.24
C ALA A 782 -27.62 -11.00 39.80
N GLY A 783 -28.41 -11.01 38.74
CA GLY A 783 -28.97 -9.79 38.11
C GLY A 783 -28.09 -9.05 37.13
N GLN A 784 -26.88 -9.56 36.84
CA GLN A 784 -26.06 -9.09 35.74
C GLN A 784 -26.10 -10.08 34.57
N THR A 785 -25.88 -9.60 33.36
CA THR A 785 -25.80 -10.39 32.13
C THR A 785 -24.43 -10.30 31.54
N CYS A 786 -23.95 -11.38 30.90
CA CYS A 786 -22.69 -11.42 30.17
C CYS A 786 -22.86 -12.07 28.79
N TYR A 787 -21.93 -11.78 27.88
CA TYR A 787 -21.90 -12.41 26.59
C TYR A 787 -21.18 -13.76 26.66
N VAL A 788 -21.90 -14.86 26.40
CA VAL A 788 -21.37 -16.23 26.42
C VAL A 788 -21.16 -16.72 24.97
N PRO A 789 -19.95 -17.15 24.58
CA PRO A 789 -19.69 -17.68 23.24
C PRO A 789 -20.40 -19.03 23.01
N HIS A 790 -21.05 -19.13 21.83
CA HIS A 790 -21.75 -20.32 21.36
C HIS A 790 -21.31 -20.70 19.96
N TRP A 791 -21.35 -21.98 19.62
CA TRP A 791 -21.10 -22.47 18.24
C TRP A 791 -21.70 -23.83 18.01
N PHE A 792 -22.02 -24.16 16.75
CA PHE A 792 -22.49 -25.47 16.36
C PHE A 792 -21.32 -26.40 16.00
N LYS A 793 -21.32 -27.63 16.54
CA LYS A 793 -20.37 -28.70 16.20
C LYS A 793 -21.09 -29.83 15.47
N SER A 794 -20.36 -30.55 14.60
CA SER A 794 -20.83 -31.76 13.97
C SER A 794 -20.03 -32.98 14.41
N TYR A 795 -20.70 -34.10 14.60
CA TYR A 795 -20.09 -35.40 14.89
C TYR A 795 -20.54 -36.42 13.86
N GLU A 796 -19.60 -37.20 13.32
CA GLU A 796 -19.89 -38.37 12.51
C GLU A 796 -20.00 -39.59 13.46
N ARG A 797 -21.18 -40.17 13.58
CA ARG A 797 -21.33 -41.51 14.14
C ARG A 797 -21.67 -42.47 13.00
N ALA A 798 -20.83 -43.50 12.80
CA ALA A 798 -20.88 -44.57 11.80
C ALA A 798 -22.07 -44.57 10.81
N ALA A 799 -21.74 -44.45 9.53
CA ALA A 799 -22.58 -44.60 8.34
C ALA A 799 -23.86 -43.73 8.28
N GLU A 800 -23.81 -42.59 7.61
CA GLU A 800 -24.89 -41.86 6.95
C GLU A 800 -25.57 -40.68 7.66
N SER A 801 -25.30 -40.33 8.93
CA SER A 801 -25.97 -39.17 9.55
C SER A 801 -25.01 -38.31 10.37
N ASN A 802 -24.90 -37.02 10.03
CA ASN A 802 -24.21 -36.03 10.86
C ASN A 802 -25.09 -35.62 12.04
N PHE A 803 -24.57 -35.73 13.24
CA PHE A 803 -25.16 -35.20 14.46
C PHE A 803 -24.63 -33.76 14.70
N TRP A 804 -25.49 -32.89 15.19
CA TRP A 804 -25.21 -31.50 15.47
C TRP A 804 -25.45 -31.20 16.94
N GLU A 805 -24.55 -30.45 17.54
CA GLU A 805 -24.60 -30.02 18.95
C GLU A 805 -24.34 -28.53 19.00
N LEU A 806 -25.09 -27.84 19.84
CA LEU A 806 -24.77 -26.47 20.23
C LEU A 806 -23.84 -26.52 21.47
N THR A 807 -22.67 -25.94 21.37
CA THR A 807 -21.68 -25.90 22.43
C THR A 807 -21.51 -24.46 22.91
N TRP A 808 -21.25 -24.27 24.20
CA TRP A 808 -20.92 -22.97 24.81
C TRP A 808 -19.91 -23.18 25.94
N THR A 809 -19.17 -22.09 26.36
CA THR A 809 -18.16 -22.10 27.41
C THR A 809 -18.48 -21.13 28.52
#